data_29061c909346497f47afeb3a8fce99b4
#
_entry.id   29061c909346497f47afeb3a8fce99b4
#
_cell.length_a   1.000
_cell.length_b   1.000
_cell.length_c   1.000
_cell.angle_alpha   90.00
_cell.angle_beta   90.00
_cell.angle_gamma   90.00
#
_symmetry.space_group_name_H-M   'P 1'
#
loop_
_entity.id
_entity.type
_entity.pdbx_description
1 polymer ?
#
loop_
_entity_poly.entity_id
_entity_poly.type
_entity_poly.pdbx_seq_one_letter_code
_entity_poly.pdbx_strand_id
1 'polypeptide(L)'
;MDENQTIDQDRIIKINIEEEMKSSYIDYSMSVIVARALPDVRDGFKPVHRRILYGMLGLGNTSDKPYKKCARVVGDVLGKYHPHGDSSVYGALVRLAQDWNMRYTLVDGQGNFGSVDGDSAAAMRYTECRLSKLGERIMDDLDKDTVDMDENFDATLQEPQVMPTKIPNLLVNGGNGIAVGMATNMPTHNLAEVLDGCCAYIDNPDIDTEGLMQYIKAPDFPTGAYIYGLQGVKDAYETGRGRIVLRAKAEIESDESHDKIVISEIPYGVNKAQLIENIADLVKEGRLEGISNANDESGRQGMRIVVDVKRDANANVVLNKLFKMTQLQSSFSVNNIALVKGRPRLLTLKECVKYFVEHRHDVTIRRTKYDLKKAQERAHILEGLIIACDNIDEVVQIIRKSETPSEAQRNLEKRFELDELQSKAIVDMRLSQLTGLRIEQLHAEYKELEELIARLQLILDDPEECKRVMKLELEEVKEKFGDVRRTEIIPDEHEFNAEDFYPNDPVVITVSHLGYIKRTPLSEFHEQARGGVGSKGANTRDKDFTEYIYPATMHQTMLFFTKKGRCYWLKCYEIPEGDKTSKGRAIQNLLNIDADDSVNAFLRVKGLNDIDFIKNHYIVFATKNGTVKKTSLEAYSRPRTNGVNAITIAEGDEVVDVRLTNGKNLLIMANRNGRAVYFDENTVRTLGRTATGVRGMRLDGGDDAVVGMIVVNDPETETVMVVSETGYGKRSFVADYRKTNRGGKGVKTLNITDKTGKLVAIKNVTDDNDLMIINKSGIAIRLAVANFRVMGRATQGVRLINLSKKNDVIASVCKVKTSDKEAELNENDEENPNNGVMPTDEQGVANATNETQIEGNEANDGVEGEADATE
;
A
#
# COMPACT_ATOMS: atom_id res chain seq x y z
N MET A 1 28.63 34.25 -73.64
CA MET A 1 28.20 32.89 -73.12
C MET A 1 27.99 33.04 -71.71
N ASP A 2 26.82 33.43 -71.25
CA ASP A 2 26.44 33.51 -69.88
C ASP A 2 25.14 32.66 -69.77
N GLU A 3 25.33 31.41 -69.33
CA GLU A 3 24.22 30.58 -68.98
C GLU A 3 23.90 30.89 -67.51
N ASN A 4 22.99 31.83 -67.32
CA ASN A 4 22.26 32.00 -66.08
C ASN A 4 21.40 30.76 -65.85
N GLN A 5 21.87 29.89 -64.99
CA GLN A 5 21.02 28.90 -64.32
C GLN A 5 20.06 29.68 -63.41
N THR A 6 18.91 30.01 -63.87
CA THR A 6 17.73 30.36 -63.07
C THR A 6 17.38 29.13 -62.25
N ILE A 7 17.83 29.09 -61.01
CA ILE A 7 17.33 28.15 -60.01
C ILE A 7 15.84 28.41 -59.87
N ASP A 8 15.08 27.41 -60.23
CA ASP A 8 13.61 27.36 -60.19
C ASP A 8 13.13 27.70 -58.79
N GLN A 9 12.85 28.97 -58.51
CA GLN A 9 12.41 29.48 -57.19
C GLN A 9 11.02 28.93 -56.81
N ASP A 10 10.30 28.33 -57.73
CA ASP A 10 8.98 27.74 -57.50
C ASP A 10 9.01 26.38 -56.76
N ARG A 11 10.20 25.82 -56.52
CA ARG A 11 10.36 24.57 -55.75
C ARG A 11 10.71 24.76 -54.26
N ILE A 12 10.94 25.99 -53.80
CA ILE A 12 11.23 26.27 -52.41
C ILE A 12 9.94 26.61 -51.69
N ILE A 13 9.37 25.63 -51.01
CA ILE A 13 8.25 25.81 -50.11
C ILE A 13 8.79 26.32 -48.75
N LYS A 14 8.37 27.52 -48.37
CA LYS A 14 8.68 28.04 -47.02
C LYS A 14 7.81 27.34 -45.98
N ILE A 15 8.38 26.49 -45.14
CA ILE A 15 7.69 25.80 -44.07
C ILE A 15 8.00 26.53 -42.75
N ASN A 16 6.95 26.85 -41.97
CA ASN A 16 7.11 27.42 -40.67
C ASN A 16 7.49 26.26 -39.70
N ILE A 17 8.68 26.34 -39.14
CA ILE A 17 9.21 25.29 -38.23
C ILE A 17 8.31 25.03 -37.04
N GLU A 18 7.62 26.05 -36.47
CA GLU A 18 6.70 25.88 -35.36
C GLU A 18 5.45 25.07 -35.76
N GLU A 19 4.90 25.31 -36.94
CA GLU A 19 3.74 24.59 -37.47
C GLU A 19 4.09 23.15 -37.83
N GLU A 20 5.24 22.94 -38.45
CA GLU A 20 5.74 21.62 -38.81
C GLU A 20 6.03 20.79 -37.56
N MET A 21 6.70 21.37 -36.56
CA MET A 21 6.96 20.69 -35.29
C MET A 21 5.67 20.35 -34.55
N LYS A 22 4.67 21.24 -34.55
CA LYS A 22 3.36 20.96 -33.91
C LYS A 22 2.64 19.82 -34.61
N SER A 23 2.57 19.85 -35.95
CA SER A 23 1.95 18.79 -36.76
C SER A 23 2.65 17.46 -36.54
N SER A 24 3.97 17.42 -36.73
CA SER A 24 4.78 16.20 -36.58
C SER A 24 4.72 15.63 -35.16
N TYR A 25 4.68 16.50 -34.12
CA TYR A 25 4.55 16.03 -32.74
C TYR A 25 3.15 15.49 -32.45
N ILE A 26 2.10 16.08 -33.01
CA ILE A 26 0.73 15.56 -32.92
C ILE A 26 0.64 14.19 -33.58
N ASP A 27 1.16 14.05 -34.79
CA ASP A 27 1.15 12.79 -35.54
C ASP A 27 1.94 11.69 -34.80
N TYR A 28 3.14 12.02 -34.30
CA TYR A 28 3.92 11.12 -33.46
C TYR A 28 3.15 10.71 -32.20
N SER A 29 2.55 11.68 -31.49
CA SER A 29 1.78 11.42 -30.27
C SER A 29 0.58 10.53 -30.53
N MET A 30 -0.15 10.79 -31.62
CA MET A 30 -1.28 9.96 -32.07
C MET A 30 -0.83 8.53 -32.37
N SER A 31 0.26 8.39 -33.13
CA SER A 31 0.83 7.07 -33.43
C SER A 31 1.24 6.31 -32.18
N VAL A 32 1.93 6.96 -31.22
CA VAL A 32 2.33 6.32 -29.95
C VAL A 32 1.12 5.92 -29.11
N ILE A 33 0.07 6.72 -29.08
CA ILE A 33 -1.15 6.44 -28.32
C ILE A 33 -1.91 5.26 -28.95
N VAL A 34 -2.21 5.33 -30.26
CA VAL A 34 -3.12 4.40 -30.93
C VAL A 34 -2.42 3.13 -31.40
N ALA A 35 -1.19 3.24 -31.93
CA ALA A 35 -0.51 2.14 -32.59
C ALA A 35 0.66 1.52 -31.78
N ARG A 36 0.88 1.91 -30.52
CA ARG A 36 2.04 1.40 -29.76
C ARG A 36 1.75 1.09 -28.29
N ALA A 37 1.32 2.09 -27.49
CA ALA A 37 1.40 2.02 -26.05
C ALA A 37 0.14 1.49 -25.35
N LEU A 38 -1.05 1.81 -25.91
CA LEU A 38 -2.31 1.46 -25.27
C LEU A 38 -2.92 0.20 -25.86
N PRO A 39 -3.54 -0.65 -25.03
CA PRO A 39 -4.28 -1.83 -25.49
C PRO A 39 -5.66 -1.44 -26.05
N ASP A 40 -6.18 -2.24 -26.97
CA ASP A 40 -7.59 -2.15 -27.39
C ASP A 40 -8.49 -2.77 -26.32
N VAL A 41 -9.63 -2.16 -26.03
CA VAL A 41 -10.55 -2.62 -24.98
C VAL A 41 -11.16 -4.00 -25.29
N ARG A 42 -11.30 -4.35 -26.58
CA ARG A 42 -11.96 -5.57 -27.03
C ARG A 42 -11.12 -6.82 -26.80
N ASP A 43 -9.81 -6.78 -27.10
CA ASP A 43 -8.91 -7.92 -27.01
C ASP A 43 -7.77 -7.75 -25.97
N GLY A 44 -7.60 -6.56 -25.43
CA GLY A 44 -6.56 -6.26 -24.43
C GLY A 44 -5.14 -6.25 -24.95
N PHE A 45 -4.94 -6.27 -26.29
CA PHE A 45 -3.62 -6.31 -26.87
C PHE A 45 -3.14 -4.95 -27.39
N LYS A 46 -1.85 -4.76 -27.24
CA LYS A 46 -1.11 -3.77 -28.05
C LYS A 46 -0.81 -4.39 -29.42
N PRO A 47 -0.57 -3.57 -30.45
CA PRO A 47 -0.25 -4.09 -31.79
C PRO A 47 0.89 -5.12 -31.80
N VAL A 48 1.96 -4.91 -31.03
CA VAL A 48 3.09 -5.86 -30.97
C VAL A 48 2.69 -7.24 -30.44
N HIS A 49 1.83 -7.31 -29.42
CA HIS A 49 1.36 -8.56 -28.85
C HIS A 49 0.48 -9.32 -29.87
N ARG A 50 -0.44 -8.59 -30.51
CA ARG A 50 -1.35 -9.13 -31.53
C ARG A 50 -0.57 -9.72 -32.70
N ARG A 51 0.44 -8.98 -33.21
CA ARG A 51 1.31 -9.41 -34.30
C ARG A 51 2.18 -10.63 -33.95
N ILE A 52 2.64 -10.73 -32.69
CA ILE A 52 3.40 -11.92 -32.23
C ILE A 52 2.52 -13.16 -32.27
N LEU A 53 1.32 -13.10 -31.67
CA LEU A 53 0.40 -14.24 -31.64
C LEU A 53 -0.05 -14.63 -33.05
N TYR A 54 -0.39 -13.66 -33.89
CA TYR A 54 -0.77 -13.89 -35.29
C TYR A 54 0.37 -14.49 -36.12
N GLY A 55 1.59 -13.97 -35.96
CA GLY A 55 2.78 -14.55 -36.59
C GLY A 55 3.07 -15.98 -36.13
N MET A 56 2.88 -16.29 -34.84
CA MET A 56 3.03 -17.66 -34.33
C MET A 56 1.98 -18.60 -34.92
N LEU A 57 0.74 -18.16 -35.07
CA LEU A 57 -0.33 -18.92 -35.73
C LEU A 57 0.01 -19.19 -37.21
N GLY A 58 0.44 -18.16 -37.94
CA GLY A 58 0.85 -18.24 -39.34
C GLY A 58 2.04 -19.19 -39.58
N LEU A 59 2.95 -19.27 -38.59
CA LEU A 59 4.03 -20.26 -38.59
C LEU A 59 3.56 -21.70 -38.24
N GLY A 60 2.29 -21.90 -37.87
CA GLY A 60 1.78 -23.15 -37.33
C GLY A 60 2.51 -23.57 -36.07
N ASN A 61 2.81 -22.60 -35.18
CA ASN A 61 3.55 -22.84 -33.95
C ASN A 61 2.58 -23.01 -32.77
N THR A 62 1.69 -23.99 -32.89
CA THR A 62 0.62 -24.33 -31.95
C THR A 62 1.08 -25.19 -30.79
N SER A 63 0.27 -25.32 -29.76
CA SER A 63 0.59 -26.02 -28.51
C SER A 63 0.84 -27.52 -28.69
N ASP A 64 0.28 -28.12 -29.75
CA ASP A 64 0.45 -29.52 -30.12
C ASP A 64 1.74 -29.77 -30.93
N LYS A 65 2.44 -28.71 -31.38
CA LYS A 65 3.66 -28.82 -32.18
C LYS A 65 4.92 -28.67 -31.33
N PRO A 66 6.06 -29.16 -31.86
CA PRO A 66 7.36 -28.92 -31.22
C PRO A 66 7.68 -27.44 -31.11
N TYR A 67 8.43 -27.10 -30.05
CA TYR A 67 8.93 -25.72 -29.85
C TYR A 67 9.76 -25.25 -31.04
N LYS A 68 9.67 -23.95 -31.33
CA LYS A 68 10.52 -23.25 -32.32
C LYS A 68 11.39 -22.23 -31.62
N LYS A 69 12.59 -21.99 -32.17
CA LYS A 69 13.48 -20.92 -31.65
C LYS A 69 12.76 -19.57 -31.67
N CYS A 70 12.84 -18.82 -30.58
CA CYS A 70 12.26 -17.48 -30.50
C CYS A 70 12.77 -16.56 -31.60
N ALA A 71 14.03 -16.69 -32.01
CA ALA A 71 14.61 -15.97 -33.13
C ALA A 71 13.84 -16.16 -34.45
N ARG A 72 13.24 -17.33 -34.69
CA ARG A 72 12.42 -17.59 -35.88
C ARG A 72 11.11 -16.84 -35.85
N VAL A 73 10.46 -16.84 -34.66
CA VAL A 73 9.18 -16.10 -34.46
C VAL A 73 9.44 -14.60 -34.59
N VAL A 74 10.46 -14.10 -33.91
CA VAL A 74 10.83 -12.65 -33.95
C VAL A 74 11.15 -12.23 -35.39
N GLY A 75 11.95 -13.02 -36.13
CA GLY A 75 12.30 -12.71 -37.52
C GLY A 75 11.08 -12.69 -38.44
N ASP A 76 10.15 -13.63 -38.27
CA ASP A 76 8.90 -13.68 -39.08
C ASP A 76 7.99 -12.47 -38.79
N VAL A 77 7.83 -12.10 -37.51
CA VAL A 77 7.03 -10.94 -37.09
C VAL A 77 7.64 -9.62 -37.59
N LEU A 78 8.97 -9.47 -37.52
CA LEU A 78 9.66 -8.28 -38.02
C LEU A 78 9.53 -8.14 -39.52
N GLY A 79 9.71 -9.23 -40.24
CA GLY A 79 9.69 -9.23 -41.72
C GLY A 79 8.30 -9.01 -42.31
N LYS A 80 7.23 -9.36 -41.60
CA LYS A 80 5.86 -9.39 -42.12
C LYS A 80 4.96 -8.31 -41.55
N TYR A 81 5.08 -7.98 -40.25
CA TYR A 81 4.05 -7.22 -39.55
C TYR A 81 4.56 -6.05 -38.71
N HIS A 82 5.76 -6.12 -38.14
CA HIS A 82 6.20 -5.15 -37.12
C HIS A 82 7.59 -4.57 -37.44
N PRO A 83 7.71 -3.47 -38.22
CA PRO A 83 8.98 -2.92 -38.67
C PRO A 83 9.70 -2.09 -37.60
N HIS A 84 10.03 -2.74 -36.46
CA HIS A 84 10.74 -2.13 -35.33
C HIS A 84 11.92 -2.99 -34.89
N GLY A 85 12.66 -2.59 -33.83
CA GLY A 85 13.82 -3.34 -33.37
C GLY A 85 13.45 -4.75 -32.84
N ASP A 86 14.30 -5.73 -33.11
CA ASP A 86 14.17 -7.12 -32.69
C ASP A 86 14.07 -7.30 -31.18
N SER A 87 14.82 -6.49 -30.42
CA SER A 87 14.82 -6.49 -28.98
C SER A 87 13.44 -6.12 -28.40
N SER A 88 12.69 -5.24 -29.06
CA SER A 88 11.34 -4.86 -28.60
C SER A 88 10.33 -5.99 -28.79
N VAL A 89 10.39 -6.67 -29.95
CA VAL A 89 9.54 -7.83 -30.26
C VAL A 89 9.89 -9.01 -29.36
N TYR A 90 11.20 -9.28 -29.18
CA TYR A 90 11.64 -10.35 -28.28
C TYR A 90 11.25 -10.08 -26.84
N GLY A 91 11.44 -8.85 -26.33
CA GLY A 91 11.02 -8.46 -24.98
C GLY A 91 9.51 -8.63 -24.75
N ALA A 92 8.69 -8.29 -25.74
CA ALA A 92 7.25 -8.52 -25.67
C ALA A 92 6.91 -10.02 -25.68
N LEU A 93 7.55 -10.83 -26.53
CA LEU A 93 7.38 -12.28 -26.57
C LEU A 93 7.76 -12.93 -25.24
N VAL A 94 8.90 -12.54 -24.67
CA VAL A 94 9.38 -13.04 -23.37
C VAL A 94 8.34 -12.75 -22.29
N ARG A 95 7.78 -11.54 -22.24
CA ARG A 95 6.79 -11.17 -21.24
C ARG A 95 5.51 -12.00 -21.34
N LEU A 96 5.07 -12.37 -22.54
CA LEU A 96 3.90 -13.25 -22.74
C LEU A 96 4.09 -14.67 -22.22
N ALA A 97 5.34 -15.09 -21.96
CA ALA A 97 5.68 -16.40 -21.41
C ALA A 97 6.01 -16.41 -19.91
N GLN A 98 6.12 -15.22 -19.27
CA GLN A 98 6.51 -15.11 -17.86
C GLN A 98 5.29 -15.25 -16.94
N ASP A 99 5.26 -16.27 -16.10
CA ASP A 99 4.16 -16.59 -15.19
C ASP A 99 4.05 -15.68 -13.95
N TRP A 100 5.10 -14.90 -13.66
CA TRP A 100 5.07 -13.84 -12.64
C TRP A 100 4.65 -12.47 -13.18
N ASN A 101 4.56 -12.30 -14.50
CA ASN A 101 4.06 -11.09 -15.16
C ASN A 101 2.65 -11.25 -15.72
N MET A 102 2.32 -12.43 -16.24
CA MET A 102 1.03 -12.75 -16.82
C MET A 102 0.25 -13.63 -15.86
N ARG A 103 -0.99 -13.28 -15.55
CA ARG A 103 -1.84 -14.16 -14.73
C ARG A 103 -2.14 -15.47 -15.45
N TYR A 104 -2.28 -15.40 -16.79
CA TYR A 104 -2.42 -16.51 -17.68
C TYR A 104 -1.48 -16.32 -18.87
N THR A 105 -0.46 -17.15 -18.99
CA THR A 105 0.53 -17.07 -20.05
C THR A 105 -0.06 -17.44 -21.41
N LEU A 106 0.28 -16.66 -22.43
CA LEU A 106 -0.19 -16.86 -23.80
C LEU A 106 0.83 -17.60 -24.67
N VAL A 107 2.07 -17.60 -24.22
CA VAL A 107 3.19 -18.27 -24.86
C VAL A 107 3.76 -19.29 -23.87
N ASP A 108 4.00 -20.51 -24.34
CA ASP A 108 4.70 -21.57 -23.65
C ASP A 108 6.18 -21.49 -24.02
N GLY A 109 7.03 -21.16 -23.05
CA GLY A 109 8.46 -20.91 -23.25
C GLY A 109 9.32 -22.07 -22.72
N GLN A 110 10.38 -22.42 -23.45
CA GLN A 110 11.40 -23.37 -23.04
C GLN A 110 12.79 -22.73 -23.03
N GLY A 111 13.46 -22.80 -21.88
CA GLY A 111 14.76 -22.17 -21.65
C GLY A 111 14.69 -21.09 -20.58
N ASN A 112 15.67 -20.19 -20.56
CA ASN A 112 15.71 -19.09 -19.61
C ASN A 112 14.98 -17.85 -20.15
N PHE A 113 13.80 -17.57 -19.61
CA PHE A 113 12.97 -16.39 -19.88
C PHE A 113 13.09 -15.30 -18.80
N GLY A 114 14.15 -15.34 -17.98
CA GLY A 114 14.33 -14.45 -16.83
C GLY A 114 13.84 -15.07 -15.52
N SER A 115 13.89 -14.29 -14.45
CA SER A 115 13.41 -14.67 -13.12
C SER A 115 12.77 -13.51 -12.38
N VAL A 116 12.12 -13.81 -11.25
CA VAL A 116 11.59 -12.80 -10.30
C VAL A 116 12.73 -11.98 -9.65
N ASP A 117 13.97 -12.45 -9.71
CA ASP A 117 15.17 -11.77 -9.25
C ASP A 117 15.64 -10.64 -10.20
N GLY A 118 14.94 -10.48 -11.34
CA GLY A 118 15.26 -9.47 -12.32
C GLY A 118 16.30 -9.89 -13.34
N ASP A 119 16.64 -11.18 -13.39
CA ASP A 119 17.51 -11.71 -14.44
C ASP A 119 16.91 -11.52 -15.81
N SER A 120 17.73 -11.15 -16.76
CA SER A 120 17.33 -11.03 -18.14
C SER A 120 17.13 -12.39 -18.81
N ALA A 121 16.18 -12.46 -19.73
CA ALA A 121 16.04 -13.64 -20.58
C ALA A 121 17.30 -13.90 -21.40
N ALA A 122 17.61 -15.17 -21.65
CA ALA A 122 18.69 -15.55 -22.54
C ALA A 122 18.44 -15.04 -23.96
N ALA A 123 19.48 -14.87 -24.76
CA ALA A 123 19.33 -14.41 -26.15
C ALA A 123 18.38 -15.31 -26.95
N MET A 124 17.59 -14.74 -27.86
CA MET A 124 16.51 -15.41 -28.59
C MET A 124 16.94 -16.64 -29.43
N ARG A 125 18.25 -16.78 -29.68
CA ARG A 125 18.82 -17.96 -30.36
C ARG A 125 18.87 -19.20 -29.47
N TYR A 126 18.82 -19.02 -28.14
CA TYR A 126 18.84 -20.12 -27.16
C TYR A 126 17.45 -20.51 -26.68
N THR A 127 16.56 -19.54 -26.52
CA THR A 127 15.18 -19.75 -26.06
C THR A 127 14.30 -20.30 -27.16
N GLU A 128 13.29 -21.08 -26.78
CA GLU A 128 12.30 -21.68 -27.66
C GLU A 128 10.90 -21.36 -27.14
N CYS A 129 9.93 -21.26 -28.05
CA CYS A 129 8.56 -20.96 -27.71
C CYS A 129 7.54 -21.64 -28.64
N ARG A 130 6.32 -21.76 -28.16
CA ARG A 130 5.11 -22.10 -28.91
C ARG A 130 3.90 -21.41 -28.27
N LEU A 131 2.77 -21.39 -28.95
CA LEU A 131 1.52 -20.90 -28.35
C LEU A 131 1.14 -21.78 -27.17
N SER A 132 0.63 -21.17 -26.10
CA SER A 132 -0.07 -21.90 -25.06
C SER A 132 -1.47 -22.29 -25.55
N LYS A 133 -2.11 -23.28 -24.90
CA LYS A 133 -3.49 -23.66 -25.22
C LYS A 133 -4.46 -22.46 -25.10
N LEU A 134 -4.23 -21.58 -24.12
CA LEU A 134 -5.03 -20.38 -23.93
C LEU A 134 -4.74 -19.34 -25.04
N GLY A 135 -3.46 -19.20 -25.43
CA GLY A 135 -3.06 -18.31 -26.52
C GLY A 135 -3.68 -18.70 -27.87
N GLU A 136 -3.91 -19.98 -28.13
CA GLU A 136 -4.64 -20.46 -29.31
C GLU A 136 -6.10 -20.04 -29.27
N ARG A 137 -6.77 -20.18 -28.11
CA ARG A 137 -8.18 -19.84 -27.93
C ARG A 137 -8.50 -18.36 -28.16
N ILE A 138 -7.52 -17.48 -28.04
CA ILE A 138 -7.68 -16.07 -28.36
C ILE A 138 -7.92 -15.85 -29.86
N MET A 139 -7.37 -16.74 -30.68
CA MET A 139 -7.42 -16.64 -32.15
C MET A 139 -8.43 -17.60 -32.78
N ASP A 140 -9.24 -18.29 -31.99
CA ASP A 140 -10.31 -19.14 -32.49
C ASP A 140 -11.22 -18.38 -33.45
N ASP A 141 -11.63 -19.03 -34.52
CA ASP A 141 -12.53 -18.47 -35.52
C ASP A 141 -11.99 -17.26 -36.32
N LEU A 142 -10.67 -16.98 -36.29
CA LEU A 142 -10.05 -15.86 -37.05
C LEU A 142 -10.18 -16.03 -38.54
N ASP A 143 -10.28 -17.27 -39.04
CA ASP A 143 -10.46 -17.67 -40.45
C ASP A 143 -11.89 -17.54 -40.97
N LYS A 144 -12.83 -17.15 -40.06
CA LYS A 144 -14.28 -17.06 -40.35
C LYS A 144 -14.82 -15.66 -40.55
N ASP A 145 -13.99 -14.72 -40.99
CA ASP A 145 -14.36 -13.30 -41.21
C ASP A 145 -15.02 -12.64 -39.98
N THR A 146 -14.54 -13.01 -38.80
CA THR A 146 -15.10 -12.55 -37.53
C THR A 146 -14.64 -11.14 -37.12
N VAL A 147 -13.50 -10.68 -37.64
CA VAL A 147 -12.89 -9.38 -37.36
C VAL A 147 -12.43 -8.71 -38.66
N ASP A 148 -12.26 -7.40 -38.60
CA ASP A 148 -11.74 -6.66 -39.77
C ASP A 148 -10.23 -6.85 -39.89
N MET A 149 -9.76 -6.92 -41.14
CA MET A 149 -8.35 -7.09 -41.47
C MET A 149 -7.81 -5.80 -42.06
N ASP A 150 -6.63 -5.40 -41.63
CA ASP A 150 -5.88 -4.27 -42.17
C ASP A 150 -4.70 -4.75 -43.00
N GLU A 151 -4.23 -3.91 -43.92
CA GLU A 151 -2.97 -4.15 -44.59
C GLU A 151 -1.80 -3.97 -43.66
N ASN A 152 -0.78 -4.80 -43.82
CA ASN A 152 0.47 -4.67 -43.06
C ASN A 152 1.24 -3.42 -43.53
N PHE A 153 2.41 -3.11 -42.99
CA PHE A 153 3.18 -1.90 -43.23
C PHE A 153 3.63 -1.72 -44.70
N ASP A 154 3.72 -2.78 -45.52
CA ASP A 154 4.11 -2.77 -46.90
C ASP A 154 2.97 -3.12 -47.88
N ALA A 155 1.75 -3.25 -47.38
CA ALA A 155 0.53 -3.59 -48.12
C ALA A 155 0.61 -4.94 -48.87
N THR A 156 1.50 -5.84 -48.47
CA THR A 156 1.66 -7.19 -49.10
C THR A 156 0.86 -8.27 -48.40
N LEU A 157 0.53 -8.10 -47.13
CA LEU A 157 -0.19 -9.05 -46.29
C LEU A 157 -1.28 -8.34 -45.49
N GLN A 158 -2.17 -9.14 -44.92
CA GLN A 158 -3.20 -8.64 -44.02
C GLN A 158 -2.92 -9.06 -42.60
N GLU A 159 -3.28 -8.22 -41.64
CA GLU A 159 -3.23 -8.48 -40.21
C GLU A 159 -4.57 -8.13 -39.54
N PRO A 160 -4.98 -8.83 -38.48
CA PRO A 160 -6.24 -8.53 -37.80
C PRO A 160 -6.14 -7.22 -36.99
N GLN A 161 -7.16 -6.34 -37.11
CA GLN A 161 -7.28 -5.14 -36.29
C GLN A 161 -7.44 -5.47 -34.81
N VAL A 162 -8.16 -6.56 -34.54
CA VAL A 162 -8.46 -7.05 -33.18
C VAL A 162 -8.58 -8.57 -33.23
N MET A 163 -8.32 -9.26 -32.12
CA MET A 163 -8.50 -10.72 -32.03
C MET A 163 -9.96 -11.07 -31.70
N PRO A 164 -10.52 -12.18 -32.28
CA PRO A 164 -11.88 -12.65 -32.01
C PRO A 164 -11.96 -13.38 -30.65
N THR A 165 -11.34 -12.85 -29.64
CA THR A 165 -11.06 -13.54 -28.36
C THR A 165 -12.32 -13.95 -27.60
N LYS A 166 -12.35 -15.18 -27.08
CA LYS A 166 -13.35 -15.66 -26.10
C LYS A 166 -12.97 -15.34 -24.67
N ILE A 167 -11.79 -14.72 -24.48
CA ILE A 167 -11.17 -14.45 -23.17
C ILE A 167 -11.13 -12.93 -22.99
N PRO A 168 -11.63 -12.38 -21.87
CA PRO A 168 -11.56 -10.95 -21.56
C PRO A 168 -10.14 -10.56 -21.13
N ASN A 169 -9.18 -10.68 -22.06
CA ASN A 169 -7.75 -10.61 -21.79
C ASN A 169 -7.32 -9.27 -21.18
N LEU A 170 -8.01 -8.17 -21.51
CA LEU A 170 -7.72 -6.87 -20.90
C LEU A 170 -7.87 -6.89 -19.37
N LEU A 171 -8.90 -7.53 -18.85
CA LEU A 171 -9.13 -7.69 -17.41
C LEU A 171 -8.26 -8.80 -16.84
N VAL A 172 -8.20 -9.95 -17.50
CA VAL A 172 -7.55 -11.16 -16.99
C VAL A 172 -6.03 -10.99 -16.87
N ASN A 173 -5.37 -10.48 -17.88
CA ASN A 173 -3.91 -10.28 -17.90
C ASN A 173 -3.51 -8.82 -17.64
N GLY A 174 -4.49 -7.90 -17.60
CA GLY A 174 -4.19 -6.49 -17.39
C GLY A 174 -3.34 -5.88 -18.50
N GLY A 175 -2.66 -4.80 -18.17
CA GLY A 175 -1.74 -4.15 -19.08
C GLY A 175 -1.11 -2.90 -18.51
N ASN A 176 0.13 -2.63 -18.88
CA ASN A 176 0.82 -1.39 -18.56
C ASN A 176 1.35 -0.76 -19.84
N GLY A 177 1.37 0.55 -19.92
CA GLY A 177 1.90 1.27 -21.08
C GLY A 177 2.06 2.76 -20.81
N ILE A 178 3.11 3.34 -21.36
CA ILE A 178 3.40 4.75 -21.26
C ILE A 178 3.29 5.35 -22.65
N ALA A 179 2.30 6.22 -22.84
CA ALA A 179 2.08 6.98 -24.06
C ALA A 179 2.46 8.46 -23.86
N VAL A 180 2.28 9.27 -24.87
CA VAL A 180 2.48 10.72 -24.76
C VAL A 180 1.30 11.33 -24.00
N GLY A 181 1.58 11.96 -22.84
CA GLY A 181 0.57 12.64 -22.03
C GLY A 181 -0.36 11.73 -21.22
N MET A 182 -0.24 10.40 -21.34
CA MET A 182 -1.03 9.44 -20.56
C MET A 182 -0.31 8.12 -20.38
N ALA A 183 -0.72 7.36 -19.36
CA ALA A 183 -0.22 6.02 -19.10
C ALA A 183 -1.39 5.12 -18.71
N THR A 184 -1.30 3.84 -19.03
CA THR A 184 -2.23 2.82 -18.56
C THR A 184 -1.52 1.87 -17.59
N ASN A 185 -2.23 1.45 -16.55
CA ASN A 185 -1.76 0.47 -15.59
C ASN A 185 -2.98 -0.30 -15.06
N MET A 186 -3.33 -1.37 -15.75
CA MET A 186 -4.50 -2.21 -15.44
C MET A 186 -4.05 -3.45 -14.70
N PRO A 187 -4.69 -3.76 -13.56
CA PRO A 187 -4.38 -4.97 -12.80
C PRO A 187 -4.92 -6.22 -13.47
N THR A 188 -4.34 -7.34 -13.12
CA THR A 188 -4.79 -8.68 -13.55
C THR A 188 -5.94 -9.17 -12.68
N HIS A 189 -6.77 -10.10 -13.21
CA HIS A 189 -7.92 -10.67 -12.51
C HIS A 189 -8.02 -12.18 -12.73
N ASN A 190 -8.77 -12.85 -11.86
CA ASN A 190 -9.09 -14.26 -12.00
C ASN A 190 -10.05 -14.49 -13.19
N LEU A 191 -9.70 -15.45 -14.05
CA LEU A 191 -10.48 -15.73 -15.27
C LEU A 191 -11.91 -16.17 -14.94
N ALA A 192 -12.10 -17.06 -13.98
CA ALA A 192 -13.42 -17.55 -13.63
C ALA A 192 -14.33 -16.44 -13.09
N GLU A 193 -13.79 -15.57 -12.21
CA GLU A 193 -14.53 -14.42 -11.68
C GLU A 193 -14.93 -13.44 -12.78
N VAL A 194 -14.04 -13.14 -13.73
CA VAL A 194 -14.34 -12.21 -14.83
C VAL A 194 -15.38 -12.80 -15.77
N LEU A 195 -15.29 -14.09 -16.10
CA LEU A 195 -16.27 -14.76 -16.94
C LEU A 195 -17.66 -14.82 -16.29
N ASP A 196 -17.74 -15.09 -14.98
CA ASP A 196 -18.98 -14.99 -14.23
C ASP A 196 -19.58 -13.58 -14.25
N GLY A 197 -18.73 -12.56 -14.11
CA GLY A 197 -19.14 -11.16 -14.25
C GLY A 197 -19.64 -10.81 -15.65
N CYS A 198 -19.03 -11.37 -16.71
CA CYS A 198 -19.49 -11.21 -18.08
C CYS A 198 -20.87 -11.89 -18.27
N CYS A 199 -21.07 -13.10 -17.77
CA CYS A 199 -22.35 -13.79 -17.81
C CYS A 199 -23.45 -13.02 -17.07
N ALA A 200 -23.13 -12.48 -15.88
CA ALA A 200 -24.07 -11.65 -15.13
C ALA A 200 -24.45 -10.36 -15.88
N TYR A 201 -23.48 -9.73 -16.60
CA TYR A 201 -23.75 -8.57 -17.44
C TYR A 201 -24.62 -8.92 -18.65
N ILE A 202 -24.41 -10.09 -19.27
CA ILE A 202 -25.26 -10.56 -20.40
C ILE A 202 -26.71 -10.73 -19.94
N ASP A 203 -26.94 -11.23 -18.71
CA ASP A 203 -28.28 -11.40 -18.14
C ASP A 203 -28.91 -10.06 -17.75
N ASN A 204 -28.12 -9.17 -17.18
CA ASN A 204 -28.59 -7.86 -16.71
C ASN A 204 -27.61 -6.75 -17.12
N PRO A 205 -27.80 -6.10 -18.30
CA PRO A 205 -26.94 -5.00 -18.76
C PRO A 205 -26.94 -3.76 -17.84
N ASP A 206 -27.96 -3.63 -16.99
CA ASP A 206 -28.07 -2.50 -16.06
C ASP A 206 -27.35 -2.74 -14.72
N ILE A 207 -26.76 -3.93 -14.51
CA ILE A 207 -25.98 -4.25 -13.31
C ILE A 207 -24.98 -3.13 -13.02
N ASP A 208 -24.93 -2.67 -11.77
CA ASP A 208 -23.99 -1.65 -11.32
C ASP A 208 -22.64 -2.25 -10.97
N THR A 209 -21.69 -1.39 -10.57
CA THR A 209 -20.34 -1.82 -10.21
C THR A 209 -20.35 -2.68 -8.93
N GLU A 210 -21.22 -2.39 -7.97
CA GLU A 210 -21.34 -3.18 -6.72
C GLU A 210 -21.88 -4.58 -7.02
N GLY A 211 -22.87 -4.69 -7.93
CA GLY A 211 -23.36 -5.97 -8.41
C GLY A 211 -22.31 -6.79 -9.13
N LEU A 212 -21.48 -6.16 -9.97
CA LEU A 212 -20.35 -6.82 -10.63
C LEU A 212 -19.28 -7.27 -9.64
N MET A 213 -19.05 -6.53 -8.55
CA MET A 213 -18.10 -6.90 -7.51
C MET A 213 -18.50 -8.14 -6.71
N GLN A 214 -19.74 -8.58 -6.80
CA GLN A 214 -20.14 -9.88 -6.22
C GLN A 214 -19.47 -11.05 -6.96
N TYR A 215 -19.20 -10.89 -8.25
CA TYR A 215 -18.52 -11.85 -9.10
C TYR A 215 -17.03 -11.56 -9.22
N ILE A 216 -16.65 -10.34 -9.57
CA ILE A 216 -15.27 -9.87 -9.72
C ILE A 216 -14.86 -9.13 -8.45
N LYS A 217 -14.42 -9.87 -7.44
CA LYS A 217 -14.23 -9.36 -6.07
C LYS A 217 -13.13 -8.30 -5.97
N ALA A 218 -11.98 -8.57 -6.58
CA ALA A 218 -10.79 -7.70 -6.59
C ALA A 218 -9.80 -8.20 -7.66
N PRO A 219 -8.75 -7.43 -8.00
CA PRO A 219 -7.65 -7.94 -8.80
C PRO A 219 -7.03 -9.22 -8.24
N ASP A 220 -6.46 -10.02 -9.13
CA ASP A 220 -5.79 -11.29 -8.81
C ASP A 220 -4.42 -11.31 -9.51
N PHE A 221 -3.36 -11.12 -8.73
CA PHE A 221 -2.01 -10.97 -9.26
C PHE A 221 -1.30 -12.32 -9.41
N PRO A 222 -0.44 -12.48 -10.43
CA PRO A 222 0.27 -13.73 -10.68
C PRO A 222 1.20 -14.15 -9.54
N THR A 223 1.74 -13.19 -8.77
CA THR A 223 2.64 -13.45 -7.63
C THR A 223 1.91 -13.70 -6.31
N GLY A 224 0.57 -13.78 -6.31
CA GLY A 224 -0.21 -13.97 -5.09
C GLY A 224 -0.24 -12.73 -4.20
N ALA A 225 0.22 -12.87 -2.96
CA ALA A 225 0.24 -11.84 -1.92
C ALA A 225 -1.17 -11.41 -1.44
N TYR A 226 -1.23 -10.41 -0.57
CA TYR A 226 -2.48 -9.88 -0.03
C TYR A 226 -2.86 -8.55 -0.65
N ILE A 227 -4.15 -8.36 -0.95
CA ILE A 227 -4.75 -7.04 -1.11
C ILE A 227 -5.21 -6.57 0.29
N TYR A 228 -4.69 -5.42 0.71
CA TYR A 228 -4.94 -4.87 2.03
C TYR A 228 -5.87 -3.65 1.93
N GLY A 229 -7.12 -3.84 2.39
CA GLY A 229 -8.21 -2.87 2.23
C GLY A 229 -8.88 -2.91 0.86
N LEU A 230 -10.20 -2.78 0.81
CA LEU A 230 -11.01 -2.82 -0.41
C LEU A 230 -11.34 -1.45 -1.01
N GLN A 231 -11.12 -0.35 -0.27
CA GLN A 231 -11.51 0.99 -0.75
C GLN A 231 -10.83 1.36 -2.07
N GLY A 232 -9.51 1.11 -2.17
CA GLY A 232 -8.78 1.39 -3.40
C GLY A 232 -9.22 0.54 -4.61
N VAL A 233 -9.73 -0.67 -4.37
CA VAL A 233 -10.33 -1.53 -5.41
C VAL A 233 -11.68 -0.94 -5.86
N LYS A 234 -12.53 -0.54 -4.91
CA LYS A 234 -13.83 0.07 -5.20
C LYS A 234 -13.65 1.35 -6.02
N ASP A 235 -12.75 2.24 -5.59
CA ASP A 235 -12.41 3.47 -6.32
C ASP A 235 -11.95 3.16 -7.76
N ALA A 236 -11.09 2.13 -7.93
CA ALA A 236 -10.59 1.73 -9.25
C ALA A 236 -11.70 1.20 -10.16
N TYR A 237 -12.65 0.44 -9.63
CA TYR A 237 -13.74 -0.14 -10.41
C TYR A 237 -14.82 0.88 -10.76
N GLU A 238 -15.10 1.84 -9.87
CA GLU A 238 -16.10 2.90 -10.10
C GLU A 238 -15.58 4.02 -10.99
N THR A 239 -14.31 4.40 -10.84
CA THR A 239 -13.78 5.61 -11.50
C THR A 239 -12.72 5.32 -12.56
N GLY A 240 -12.25 4.08 -12.67
CA GLY A 240 -11.10 3.70 -13.49
C GLY A 240 -9.75 4.08 -12.88
N ARG A 241 -9.72 4.69 -11.68
CA ARG A 241 -8.50 5.05 -10.94
C ARG A 241 -8.62 4.68 -9.49
N GLY A 242 -7.57 4.07 -8.94
CA GLY A 242 -7.53 3.70 -7.54
C GLY A 242 -6.11 3.35 -7.10
N ARG A 243 -5.91 3.27 -5.79
CA ARG A 243 -4.64 2.85 -5.20
C ARG A 243 -4.88 1.60 -4.37
N ILE A 244 -4.41 0.47 -4.88
CA ILE A 244 -4.53 -0.82 -4.21
C ILE A 244 -3.25 -1.06 -3.42
N VAL A 245 -3.38 -1.38 -2.14
CA VAL A 245 -2.24 -1.73 -1.28
C VAL A 245 -2.02 -3.23 -1.38
N LEU A 246 -0.81 -3.63 -1.78
CA LEU A 246 -0.37 -5.02 -1.84
C LEU A 246 0.61 -5.28 -0.71
N ARG A 247 0.44 -6.39 -0.01
CA ARG A 247 1.30 -6.82 1.10
C ARG A 247 1.78 -8.24 0.87
N ALA A 248 3.06 -8.48 1.09
CA ALA A 248 3.68 -9.79 1.01
C ALA A 248 3.01 -10.79 1.97
N LYS A 249 2.98 -12.05 1.60
CA LYS A 249 2.59 -13.14 2.50
C LYS A 249 3.81 -13.51 3.33
N ALA A 250 3.71 -13.24 4.64
CA ALA A 250 4.78 -13.46 5.59
C ALA A 250 4.24 -14.15 6.84
N GLU A 251 4.95 -15.15 7.31
CA GLU A 251 4.62 -15.92 8.50
C GLU A 251 5.80 -15.88 9.47
N ILE A 252 5.52 -15.94 10.76
CA ILE A 252 6.55 -16.00 11.80
C ILE A 252 6.68 -17.45 12.23
N GLU A 253 7.86 -18.04 11.96
CA GLU A 253 8.25 -19.35 12.46
C GLU A 253 9.12 -19.14 13.70
N SER A 254 8.67 -19.65 14.84
CA SER A 254 9.42 -19.62 16.11
C SER A 254 10.13 -20.95 16.32
N ASP A 255 11.44 -20.91 16.48
CA ASP A 255 12.29 -22.02 16.85
C ASP A 255 12.75 -21.82 18.31
N GLU A 256 13.21 -22.88 19.00
CA GLU A 256 13.67 -22.80 20.40
C GLU A 256 14.75 -21.73 20.64
N SER A 257 15.44 -21.30 19.59
CA SER A 257 16.58 -20.37 19.70
C SER A 257 16.25 -18.92 19.26
N HIS A 258 15.37 -18.71 18.27
CA HIS A 258 15.05 -17.39 17.73
C HIS A 258 13.86 -17.45 16.76
N ASP A 259 13.20 -16.31 16.57
CA ASP A 259 12.12 -16.17 15.60
C ASP A 259 12.67 -15.90 14.19
N LYS A 260 11.98 -16.43 13.18
CA LYS A 260 12.24 -16.21 11.77
C LYS A 260 10.99 -15.64 11.09
N ILE A 261 11.15 -14.64 10.26
CA ILE A 261 10.08 -14.15 9.38
C ILE A 261 10.30 -14.78 8.02
N VAL A 262 9.38 -15.64 7.61
CA VAL A 262 9.40 -16.35 6.33
C VAL A 262 8.42 -15.69 5.38
N ILE A 263 8.92 -15.23 4.23
CA ILE A 263 8.14 -14.58 3.19
C ILE A 263 8.00 -15.55 2.03
N SER A 264 6.78 -15.99 1.75
CA SER A 264 6.44 -16.95 0.70
C SER A 264 5.96 -16.30 -0.59
N GLU A 265 5.38 -15.09 -0.52
CA GLU A 265 4.89 -14.34 -1.67
C GLU A 265 5.21 -12.85 -1.53
N ILE A 266 5.56 -12.21 -2.64
CA ILE A 266 5.88 -10.78 -2.69
C ILE A 266 4.88 -10.01 -3.55
N PRO A 267 4.68 -8.70 -3.31
CA PRO A 267 3.79 -7.89 -4.11
C PRO A 267 4.17 -7.87 -5.59
N TYR A 268 3.15 -7.80 -6.45
CA TYR A 268 3.33 -7.78 -7.90
C TYR A 268 4.27 -6.66 -8.36
N GLY A 269 5.22 -7.02 -9.23
CA GLY A 269 6.19 -6.09 -9.79
C GLY A 269 7.39 -5.78 -8.89
N VAL A 270 7.50 -6.40 -7.73
CA VAL A 270 8.67 -6.28 -6.84
C VAL A 270 9.76 -7.26 -7.29
N ASN A 271 11.00 -6.76 -7.38
CA ASN A 271 12.18 -7.58 -7.63
C ASN A 271 12.67 -8.18 -6.31
N LYS A 272 12.78 -9.52 -6.25
CA LYS A 272 13.13 -10.25 -5.02
C LYS A 272 14.57 -9.97 -4.56
N ALA A 273 15.53 -10.00 -5.45
CA ALA A 273 16.94 -9.74 -5.11
C ALA A 273 17.15 -8.32 -4.59
N GLN A 274 16.56 -7.31 -5.27
CA GLN A 274 16.61 -5.91 -4.84
C GLN A 274 15.90 -5.67 -3.50
N LEU A 275 14.84 -6.41 -3.21
CA LEU A 275 14.14 -6.34 -1.92
C LEU A 275 15.06 -6.80 -0.79
N ILE A 276 15.76 -7.93 -0.96
CA ILE A 276 16.68 -8.48 0.03
C ILE A 276 17.87 -7.52 0.25
N GLU A 277 18.43 -6.97 -0.83
CA GLU A 277 19.50 -5.97 -0.77
C GLU A 277 19.05 -4.72 0.00
N ASN A 278 17.88 -4.20 -0.29
CA ASN A 278 17.30 -3.05 0.42
C ASN A 278 17.10 -3.33 1.92
N ILE A 279 16.66 -4.54 2.29
CA ILE A 279 16.56 -4.95 3.71
C ILE A 279 17.94 -4.93 4.36
N ALA A 280 18.95 -5.50 3.71
CA ALA A 280 20.32 -5.55 4.22
C ALA A 280 20.91 -4.15 4.40
N ASP A 281 20.68 -3.24 3.46
CA ASP A 281 21.15 -1.85 3.54
C ASP A 281 20.46 -1.07 4.68
N LEU A 282 19.16 -1.21 4.86
CA LEU A 282 18.44 -0.61 6.00
C LEU A 282 18.96 -1.11 7.35
N VAL A 283 19.36 -2.39 7.43
CA VAL A 283 19.97 -2.97 8.64
C VAL A 283 21.36 -2.38 8.88
N LYS A 284 22.21 -2.25 7.83
CA LYS A 284 23.55 -1.64 7.91
C LYS A 284 23.47 -0.16 8.32
N GLU A 285 22.50 0.58 7.80
CA GLU A 285 22.24 1.98 8.16
C GLU A 285 21.70 2.16 9.59
N GLY A 286 21.34 1.07 10.29
CA GLY A 286 20.76 1.10 11.64
C GLY A 286 19.33 1.65 11.67
N ARG A 287 18.63 1.70 10.54
CA ARG A 287 17.23 2.13 10.41
C ARG A 287 16.27 1.00 10.70
N LEU A 288 16.69 -0.24 10.43
CA LEU A 288 15.93 -1.45 10.68
C LEU A 288 16.69 -2.30 11.72
N GLU A 289 16.29 -2.16 12.98
CA GLU A 289 16.87 -2.89 14.10
C GLU A 289 16.11 -4.18 14.37
N GLY A 290 16.77 -5.16 15.00
CA GLY A 290 16.16 -6.43 15.38
C GLY A 290 16.35 -7.56 14.37
N ILE A 291 17.03 -7.32 13.24
CA ILE A 291 17.36 -8.33 12.22
C ILE A 291 18.82 -8.76 12.41
N SER A 292 19.07 -10.07 12.39
CA SER A 292 20.42 -10.63 12.41
C SER A 292 20.91 -10.96 11.01
N ASN A 293 20.04 -11.51 10.15
CA ASN A 293 20.36 -11.92 8.79
C ASN A 293 19.11 -11.88 7.89
N ALA A 294 19.30 -11.83 6.57
CA ALA A 294 18.25 -11.99 5.57
C ALA A 294 18.79 -12.82 4.40
N ASN A 295 18.20 -13.98 4.17
CA ASN A 295 18.64 -14.98 3.19
C ASN A 295 17.53 -15.27 2.18
N ASP A 296 17.95 -15.63 0.97
CA ASP A 296 17.09 -16.24 -0.04
C ASP A 296 17.25 -17.75 0.00
N GLU A 297 16.23 -18.45 0.41
CA GLU A 297 16.14 -19.91 0.44
C GLU A 297 15.19 -20.44 -0.65
N SER A 298 14.85 -19.61 -1.64
CA SER A 298 13.94 -19.98 -2.73
C SER A 298 14.49 -21.14 -3.53
N GLY A 299 13.64 -22.09 -3.87
CA GLY A 299 14.02 -23.30 -4.59
C GLY A 299 12.87 -23.88 -5.41
N ARG A 300 12.96 -25.17 -5.74
CA ARG A 300 11.93 -25.87 -6.51
C ARG A 300 10.56 -25.93 -5.83
N GLN A 301 10.52 -25.74 -4.51
CA GLN A 301 9.29 -25.73 -3.71
C GLN A 301 8.58 -24.37 -3.71
N GLY A 302 9.19 -23.35 -4.30
CA GLY A 302 8.64 -22.01 -4.39
C GLY A 302 9.57 -20.94 -3.81
N MET A 303 9.02 -19.73 -3.63
CA MET A 303 9.71 -18.59 -3.05
C MET A 303 9.79 -18.77 -1.52
N ARG A 304 10.97 -18.52 -0.94
CA ARG A 304 11.20 -18.52 0.50
C ARG A 304 12.31 -17.52 0.83
N ILE A 305 11.94 -16.35 1.31
CA ILE A 305 12.87 -15.36 1.86
C ILE A 305 12.78 -15.46 3.37
N VAL A 306 13.92 -15.66 4.04
CA VAL A 306 13.99 -15.83 5.50
C VAL A 306 14.73 -14.67 6.11
N VAL A 307 14.09 -13.98 7.04
CA VAL A 307 14.67 -12.90 7.84
C VAL A 307 14.78 -13.38 9.28
N ASP A 308 16.03 -13.59 9.74
CA ASP A 308 16.31 -14.03 11.09
C ASP A 308 16.21 -12.85 12.07
N VAL A 309 15.38 -12.97 13.09
CA VAL A 309 15.14 -11.95 14.13
C VAL A 309 16.11 -12.16 15.30
N LYS A 310 16.64 -11.08 15.86
CA LYS A 310 17.48 -11.15 17.06
C LYS A 310 16.66 -11.57 18.28
N ARG A 311 17.29 -12.27 19.22
CA ARG A 311 16.64 -12.81 20.45
C ARG A 311 15.96 -11.76 21.32
N ASP A 312 16.48 -10.53 21.31
CA ASP A 312 15.99 -9.36 22.06
C ASP A 312 14.94 -8.53 21.33
N ALA A 313 14.53 -8.96 20.13
CA ALA A 313 13.59 -8.24 19.27
C ALA A 313 12.27 -9.02 19.11
N ASN A 314 11.16 -8.30 19.07
CA ASN A 314 9.85 -8.88 18.78
C ASN A 314 9.64 -9.00 17.27
N ALA A 315 9.39 -10.23 16.79
CA ALA A 315 9.23 -10.53 15.37
C ALA A 315 8.07 -9.76 14.70
N ASN A 316 6.95 -9.56 15.40
CA ASN A 316 5.81 -8.79 14.87
C ASN A 316 6.17 -7.32 14.66
N VAL A 317 6.95 -6.73 15.57
CA VAL A 317 7.42 -5.34 15.44
C VAL A 317 8.39 -5.21 14.26
N VAL A 318 9.29 -6.17 14.09
CA VAL A 318 10.22 -6.22 12.96
C VAL A 318 9.46 -6.37 11.65
N LEU A 319 8.47 -7.26 11.57
CA LEU A 319 7.63 -7.46 10.39
C LEU A 319 6.87 -6.19 10.02
N ASN A 320 6.30 -5.48 10.98
CA ASN A 320 5.62 -4.21 10.71
C ASN A 320 6.58 -3.09 10.24
N LYS A 321 7.81 -3.06 10.77
CA LYS A 321 8.84 -2.15 10.25
C LYS A 321 9.23 -2.52 8.82
N LEU A 322 9.36 -3.81 8.50
CA LEU A 322 9.59 -4.29 7.15
C LEU A 322 8.50 -3.85 6.17
N PHE A 323 7.22 -3.97 6.53
CA PHE A 323 6.12 -3.46 5.71
C PHE A 323 6.16 -1.94 5.50
N LYS A 324 6.54 -1.17 6.52
CA LYS A 324 6.60 0.30 6.43
C LYS A 324 7.81 0.83 5.65
N MET A 325 8.93 0.12 5.68
CA MET A 325 10.22 0.63 5.20
C MET A 325 10.71 -0.04 3.93
N THR A 326 10.09 -1.14 3.49
CA THR A 326 10.49 -1.91 2.33
C THR A 326 9.35 -2.14 1.35
N GLN A 327 9.64 -2.75 0.21
CA GLN A 327 8.64 -3.13 -0.80
C GLN A 327 7.84 -4.39 -0.45
N LEU A 328 7.98 -4.95 0.77
CA LEU A 328 7.08 -5.99 1.28
C LEU A 328 5.63 -5.48 1.40
N GLN A 329 5.45 -4.18 1.51
CA GLN A 329 4.18 -3.53 1.24
C GLN A 329 4.39 -2.48 0.16
N SER A 330 3.68 -2.62 -0.95
CA SER A 330 3.71 -1.70 -2.08
C SER A 330 2.31 -1.24 -2.45
N SER A 331 2.20 -0.23 -3.30
CA SER A 331 0.91 0.21 -3.81
C SER A 331 0.87 0.09 -5.32
N PHE A 332 -0.16 -0.57 -5.83
CA PHE A 332 -0.48 -0.63 -7.25
C PHE A 332 -1.44 0.53 -7.59
N SER A 333 -0.96 1.48 -8.38
CA SER A 333 -1.79 2.62 -8.81
C SER A 333 -2.53 2.24 -10.09
N VAL A 334 -3.82 1.99 -9.97
CA VAL A 334 -4.69 1.65 -11.10
C VAL A 334 -4.97 2.88 -11.96
N ASN A 335 -4.87 2.73 -13.27
CA ASN A 335 -5.26 3.70 -14.27
C ASN A 335 -5.75 2.96 -15.52
N ASN A 336 -7.06 2.73 -15.63
CA ASN A 336 -7.69 1.89 -16.64
C ASN A 336 -7.91 2.64 -17.95
N ILE A 337 -6.82 3.02 -18.63
CA ILE A 337 -6.90 3.67 -19.95
C ILE A 337 -6.73 2.61 -21.04
N ALA A 338 -7.71 2.49 -21.93
CA ALA A 338 -7.64 1.64 -23.11
C ALA A 338 -8.23 2.35 -24.33
N LEU A 339 -8.02 1.79 -25.52
CA LEU A 339 -8.56 2.31 -26.76
C LEU A 339 -9.98 1.79 -27.00
N VAL A 340 -10.91 2.72 -27.15
CA VAL A 340 -12.29 2.45 -27.55
C VAL A 340 -12.51 3.09 -28.92
N LYS A 341 -12.69 2.28 -29.95
CA LYS A 341 -12.80 2.74 -31.36
C LYS A 341 -11.67 3.70 -31.74
N GLY A 342 -10.42 3.32 -31.42
CA GLY A 342 -9.21 4.09 -31.72
C GLY A 342 -8.99 5.35 -30.86
N ARG A 343 -9.80 5.58 -29.81
CA ARG A 343 -9.66 6.74 -28.92
C ARG A 343 -9.36 6.31 -27.48
N PRO A 344 -8.38 6.91 -26.81
CA PRO A 344 -8.08 6.58 -25.43
C PRO A 344 -9.21 7.04 -24.50
N ARG A 345 -9.68 6.14 -23.64
CA ARG A 345 -10.69 6.41 -22.62
C ARG A 345 -10.27 5.81 -21.29
N LEU A 346 -10.60 6.50 -20.22
CA LEU A 346 -10.56 5.97 -18.86
C LEU A 346 -11.83 5.14 -18.65
N LEU A 347 -11.69 3.89 -18.27
CA LEU A 347 -12.77 2.91 -18.22
C LEU A 347 -13.04 2.44 -16.79
N THR A 348 -14.31 2.34 -16.44
CA THR A 348 -14.79 1.64 -15.25
C THR A 348 -14.79 0.13 -15.47
N LEU A 349 -14.94 -0.67 -14.40
CA LEU A 349 -15.07 -2.12 -14.54
C LEU A 349 -16.27 -2.50 -15.44
N LYS A 350 -17.42 -1.87 -15.23
CA LYS A 350 -18.62 -2.10 -16.04
C LYS A 350 -18.38 -1.81 -17.52
N GLU A 351 -17.68 -0.74 -17.84
CA GLU A 351 -17.37 -0.41 -19.24
C GLU A 351 -16.41 -1.42 -19.88
N CYS A 352 -15.42 -1.93 -19.14
CA CYS A 352 -14.52 -2.98 -19.63
C CYS A 352 -15.31 -4.26 -19.99
N VAL A 353 -16.18 -4.70 -19.07
CA VAL A 353 -17.04 -5.87 -19.30
C VAL A 353 -17.98 -5.63 -20.48
N LYS A 354 -18.63 -4.46 -20.55
CA LYS A 354 -19.54 -4.07 -21.61
C LYS A 354 -18.89 -4.18 -23.00
N TYR A 355 -17.75 -3.52 -23.20
CA TYR A 355 -17.07 -3.52 -24.50
C TYR A 355 -16.57 -4.91 -24.92
N PHE A 356 -16.16 -5.73 -23.97
CA PHE A 356 -15.84 -7.13 -24.23
C PHE A 356 -17.07 -7.93 -24.69
N VAL A 357 -18.20 -7.81 -23.97
CA VAL A 357 -19.44 -8.52 -24.31
C VAL A 357 -20.00 -8.04 -25.67
N GLU A 358 -19.99 -6.74 -25.94
CA GLU A 358 -20.35 -6.20 -27.26
C GLU A 358 -19.46 -6.77 -28.38
N HIS A 359 -18.17 -6.87 -28.15
CA HIS A 359 -17.24 -7.48 -29.11
C HIS A 359 -17.54 -8.97 -29.33
N ARG A 360 -17.80 -9.73 -28.24
CA ARG A 360 -18.19 -11.14 -28.35
C ARG A 360 -19.50 -11.32 -29.12
N HIS A 361 -20.46 -10.46 -28.89
CA HIS A 361 -21.71 -10.48 -29.65
C HIS A 361 -21.46 -10.29 -31.15
N ASP A 362 -20.68 -9.29 -31.54
CA ASP A 362 -20.33 -9.01 -32.93
C ASP A 362 -19.59 -10.19 -33.59
N VAL A 363 -18.58 -10.73 -32.93
CA VAL A 363 -17.82 -11.92 -33.37
C VAL A 363 -18.76 -13.13 -33.53
N THR A 364 -19.68 -13.36 -32.59
CA THR A 364 -20.62 -14.48 -32.65
C THR A 364 -21.57 -14.34 -33.86
N ILE A 365 -22.11 -13.16 -34.10
CA ILE A 365 -22.97 -12.86 -35.25
C ILE A 365 -22.21 -13.04 -36.56
N ARG A 366 -21.00 -12.49 -36.70
CA ARG A 366 -20.18 -12.59 -37.91
C ARG A 366 -19.79 -14.05 -38.18
N ARG A 367 -19.34 -14.80 -37.18
CA ARG A 367 -19.05 -16.22 -37.30
C ARG A 367 -20.27 -17.01 -37.73
N THR A 368 -21.42 -16.80 -37.11
CA THR A 368 -22.67 -17.51 -37.43
C THR A 368 -23.10 -17.24 -38.86
N LYS A 369 -22.99 -15.98 -39.34
CA LYS A 369 -23.24 -15.64 -40.75
C LYS A 369 -22.29 -16.35 -41.72
N TYR A 370 -21.01 -16.43 -41.36
CA TYR A 370 -20.02 -17.15 -42.18
C TYR A 370 -20.33 -18.65 -42.24
N ASP A 371 -20.57 -19.29 -41.07
CA ASP A 371 -20.87 -20.71 -40.97
C ASP A 371 -22.21 -21.01 -41.67
N LEU A 372 -23.23 -20.13 -41.54
CA LEU A 372 -24.51 -20.29 -42.23
C LEU A 372 -24.33 -20.24 -43.76
N LYS A 373 -23.56 -19.26 -44.25
CA LYS A 373 -23.27 -19.15 -45.69
C LYS A 373 -22.57 -20.40 -46.21
N LYS A 374 -21.57 -20.91 -45.47
CA LYS A 374 -20.86 -22.14 -45.85
C LYS A 374 -21.73 -23.39 -45.80
N ALA A 375 -22.57 -23.50 -44.79
CA ALA A 375 -23.55 -24.59 -44.71
C ALA A 375 -24.55 -24.55 -45.82
N GLN A 376 -25.10 -23.36 -46.16
CA GLN A 376 -25.99 -23.17 -47.30
C GLN A 376 -25.34 -23.48 -48.66
N GLU A 377 -24.09 -22.97 -48.89
CA GLU A 377 -23.33 -23.31 -50.10
C GLU A 377 -23.12 -24.84 -50.23
N ARG A 378 -22.83 -25.52 -49.12
CA ARG A 378 -22.65 -26.97 -49.13
C ARG A 378 -23.95 -27.73 -49.32
N ALA A 379 -25.03 -27.34 -48.63
CA ALA A 379 -26.35 -27.94 -48.74
C ALA A 379 -26.89 -27.81 -50.18
N HIS A 380 -26.72 -26.65 -50.80
CA HIS A 380 -27.09 -26.41 -52.17
C HIS A 380 -26.39 -27.32 -53.20
N ILE A 381 -25.08 -27.56 -53.00
CA ILE A 381 -24.34 -28.53 -53.82
C ILE A 381 -24.86 -29.94 -53.59
N LEU A 382 -25.11 -30.32 -52.33
CA LEU A 382 -25.62 -31.66 -51.99
C LEU A 382 -27.01 -31.92 -52.55
N GLU A 383 -27.90 -30.92 -52.57
CA GLU A 383 -29.24 -30.98 -53.17
C GLU A 383 -29.13 -31.37 -54.64
N GLY A 384 -28.26 -30.69 -55.39
CA GLY A 384 -28.00 -31.08 -56.80
C GLY A 384 -27.46 -32.48 -56.99
N LEU A 385 -26.53 -32.92 -56.06
CA LEU A 385 -25.98 -34.24 -56.11
C LEU A 385 -27.01 -35.32 -55.77
N ILE A 386 -27.97 -35.05 -54.85
CA ILE A 386 -29.06 -35.95 -54.48
C ILE A 386 -30.02 -36.11 -55.68
N ILE A 387 -30.41 -35.01 -56.31
CA ILE A 387 -31.24 -35.05 -57.53
C ILE A 387 -30.55 -35.88 -58.61
N ALA A 388 -29.23 -35.74 -58.80
CA ALA A 388 -28.47 -36.55 -59.75
C ALA A 388 -28.41 -38.04 -59.37
N CYS A 389 -28.30 -38.34 -58.08
CA CYS A 389 -28.26 -39.75 -57.58
C CYS A 389 -29.63 -40.44 -57.75
N ASP A 390 -30.69 -39.72 -57.47
CA ASP A 390 -32.08 -40.28 -57.61
C ASP A 390 -32.45 -40.51 -59.08
N ASN A 391 -31.81 -39.82 -60.02
CA ASN A 391 -32.05 -39.92 -61.44
C ASN A 391 -30.81 -40.40 -62.22
N ILE A 392 -30.04 -41.28 -61.64
CA ILE A 392 -28.68 -41.62 -62.09
C ILE A 392 -28.60 -42.13 -63.52
N ASP A 393 -29.53 -42.95 -63.97
CA ASP A 393 -29.51 -43.49 -65.30
C ASP A 393 -29.69 -42.38 -66.35
N GLU A 394 -30.55 -41.40 -66.13
CA GLU A 394 -30.77 -40.31 -67.04
C GLU A 394 -29.57 -39.34 -67.05
N VAL A 395 -28.98 -39.04 -65.84
CA VAL A 395 -27.78 -38.26 -65.76
C VAL A 395 -26.59 -38.83 -66.51
N VAL A 396 -26.34 -40.13 -66.35
CA VAL A 396 -25.28 -40.83 -67.10
C VAL A 396 -25.54 -40.86 -68.61
N GLN A 397 -26.81 -41.01 -69.04
CA GLN A 397 -27.15 -40.91 -70.48
C GLN A 397 -26.90 -39.49 -71.03
N ILE A 398 -27.24 -38.42 -70.32
CA ILE A 398 -26.99 -37.00 -70.74
C ILE A 398 -25.49 -36.76 -70.81
N ILE A 399 -24.71 -37.19 -69.85
CA ILE A 399 -23.25 -37.02 -69.84
C ILE A 399 -22.60 -37.74 -71.01
N ARG A 400 -23.01 -38.99 -71.25
CA ARG A 400 -22.49 -39.79 -72.38
C ARG A 400 -22.84 -39.30 -73.78
N LYS A 401 -23.95 -38.53 -73.91
CA LYS A 401 -24.41 -38.00 -75.20
C LYS A 401 -23.78 -36.60 -75.50
N SER A 402 -23.24 -35.97 -74.50
CA SER A 402 -22.60 -34.66 -74.68
C SER A 402 -21.15 -34.81 -75.13
N GLU A 403 -20.69 -33.96 -76.02
CA GLU A 403 -19.34 -34.00 -76.64
C GLU A 403 -18.30 -33.30 -75.70
N THR A 404 -18.75 -32.41 -74.82
CA THR A 404 -17.88 -31.62 -73.91
C THR A 404 -18.49 -31.54 -72.51
N PRO A 405 -17.65 -31.43 -71.46
CA PRO A 405 -18.14 -31.23 -70.13
C PRO A 405 -19.07 -30.02 -69.93
N SER A 406 -18.80 -28.92 -70.67
CA SER A 406 -19.62 -27.71 -70.63
C SER A 406 -20.96 -27.90 -71.29
N GLU A 407 -21.06 -28.80 -72.28
CA GLU A 407 -22.33 -29.16 -72.92
C GLU A 407 -23.15 -30.07 -71.99
N ALA A 408 -22.50 -31.04 -71.31
CA ALA A 408 -23.11 -31.87 -70.27
C ALA A 408 -23.73 -31.01 -69.18
N GLN A 409 -22.99 -30.04 -68.66
CA GLN A 409 -23.47 -29.09 -67.66
C GLN A 409 -24.75 -28.40 -68.13
N ARG A 410 -24.75 -27.72 -69.28
CA ARG A 410 -25.92 -27.05 -69.80
C ARG A 410 -27.14 -27.93 -70.04
N ASN A 411 -26.91 -29.21 -70.44
CA ASN A 411 -27.98 -30.16 -70.64
C ASN A 411 -28.60 -30.62 -69.34
N LEU A 412 -27.78 -30.82 -68.28
CA LEU A 412 -28.22 -31.12 -66.92
C LEU A 412 -28.97 -29.95 -66.32
N GLU A 413 -28.49 -28.70 -66.45
CA GLU A 413 -29.16 -27.45 -66.01
C GLU A 413 -30.59 -27.37 -66.57
N LYS A 414 -30.73 -27.56 -67.90
CA LYS A 414 -32.04 -27.49 -68.57
C LYS A 414 -32.99 -28.62 -68.19
N ARG A 415 -32.46 -29.80 -67.91
CA ARG A 415 -33.27 -30.98 -67.62
C ARG A 415 -33.80 -31.05 -66.18
N PHE A 416 -32.92 -30.71 -65.23
CA PHE A 416 -33.19 -30.86 -63.80
C PHE A 416 -33.37 -29.50 -63.10
N GLU A 417 -33.42 -28.38 -63.88
CA GLU A 417 -33.49 -27.00 -63.32
C GLU A 417 -32.37 -26.67 -62.31
N LEU A 418 -31.16 -27.21 -62.61
CA LEU A 418 -29.97 -27.02 -61.77
C LEU A 418 -29.26 -25.70 -62.15
N ASP A 419 -28.50 -25.14 -61.17
CA ASP A 419 -27.60 -24.05 -61.46
C ASP A 419 -26.19 -24.51 -61.94
N GLU A 420 -25.34 -23.56 -62.33
CA GLU A 420 -23.96 -23.81 -62.78
C GLU A 420 -23.08 -24.51 -61.74
N LEU A 421 -23.24 -24.21 -60.47
CA LEU A 421 -22.45 -24.84 -59.40
C LEU A 421 -22.88 -26.29 -59.15
N GLN A 422 -24.17 -26.57 -59.15
CA GLN A 422 -24.73 -27.89 -58.98
C GLN A 422 -24.39 -28.77 -60.17
N SER A 423 -24.60 -28.27 -61.43
CA SER A 423 -24.30 -29.03 -62.68
C SER A 423 -22.82 -29.34 -62.79
N LYS A 424 -21.94 -28.43 -62.44
CA LYS A 424 -20.50 -28.64 -62.36
C LYS A 424 -20.12 -29.74 -61.34
N ALA A 425 -20.69 -29.70 -60.12
CA ALA A 425 -20.44 -30.67 -59.08
C ALA A 425 -20.85 -32.10 -59.51
N ILE A 426 -21.96 -32.20 -60.28
CA ILE A 426 -22.43 -33.48 -60.86
C ILE A 426 -21.45 -34.00 -61.90
N VAL A 427 -21.00 -33.17 -62.84
CA VAL A 427 -20.03 -33.56 -63.88
C VAL A 427 -18.67 -33.96 -63.28
N ASP A 428 -18.23 -33.27 -62.22
CA ASP A 428 -16.98 -33.54 -61.51
C ASP A 428 -17.09 -34.76 -60.55
N MET A 429 -18.29 -35.36 -60.41
CA MET A 429 -18.55 -36.47 -59.48
C MET A 429 -17.84 -37.76 -59.90
N ARG A 430 -17.15 -38.41 -58.94
CA ARG A 430 -16.48 -39.69 -59.20
C ARG A 430 -17.48 -40.83 -59.19
N LEU A 431 -17.32 -41.81 -60.11
CA LEU A 431 -18.16 -43.02 -60.16
C LEU A 431 -18.23 -43.80 -58.82
N SER A 432 -17.22 -43.69 -58.00
CA SER A 432 -17.21 -44.30 -56.66
C SER A 432 -18.22 -43.68 -55.68
N GLN A 433 -18.72 -42.51 -55.99
CA GLN A 433 -19.73 -41.81 -55.18
C GLN A 433 -21.16 -42.21 -55.47
N LEU A 434 -21.33 -43.06 -56.50
CA LEU A 434 -22.64 -43.59 -56.93
C LEU A 434 -23.01 -44.93 -56.26
N THR A 435 -22.27 -45.35 -55.26
CA THR A 435 -22.59 -46.56 -54.51
C THR A 435 -23.73 -46.30 -53.54
N GLY A 436 -24.65 -47.27 -53.31
CA GLY A 436 -25.81 -47.10 -52.41
C GLY A 436 -25.43 -46.59 -50.99
N LEU A 437 -24.35 -47.10 -50.43
CA LEU A 437 -23.86 -46.67 -49.10
C LEU A 437 -23.47 -45.17 -49.11
N ARG A 438 -22.94 -44.64 -50.23
CA ARG A 438 -22.59 -43.25 -50.41
C ARG A 438 -23.80 -42.30 -50.58
N ILE A 439 -24.85 -42.83 -51.25
CA ILE A 439 -26.13 -42.11 -51.42
C ILE A 439 -26.79 -41.90 -50.09
N GLU A 440 -26.83 -42.91 -49.21
CA GLU A 440 -27.33 -42.79 -47.85
C GLU A 440 -26.51 -41.80 -47.02
N GLN A 441 -25.19 -41.76 -47.20
CA GLN A 441 -24.32 -40.78 -46.54
C GLN A 441 -24.62 -39.35 -47.02
N LEU A 442 -24.89 -39.12 -48.33
CA LEU A 442 -25.23 -37.80 -48.83
C LEU A 442 -26.57 -37.30 -48.26
N HIS A 443 -27.59 -38.17 -48.15
CA HIS A 443 -28.83 -37.81 -47.50
C HIS A 443 -28.68 -37.51 -46.01
N ALA A 444 -27.85 -38.30 -45.30
CA ALA A 444 -27.53 -38.04 -43.89
C ALA A 444 -26.84 -36.69 -43.72
N GLU A 445 -25.78 -36.41 -44.51
CA GLU A 445 -25.03 -35.14 -44.52
C GLU A 445 -25.97 -33.95 -44.82
N TYR A 446 -26.88 -34.09 -45.80
CA TYR A 446 -27.82 -33.03 -46.12
C TYR A 446 -28.77 -32.72 -44.94
N LYS A 447 -29.31 -33.75 -44.31
CA LYS A 447 -30.18 -33.59 -43.11
C LYS A 447 -29.45 -32.93 -41.94
N GLU A 448 -28.19 -33.37 -41.68
CA GLU A 448 -27.37 -32.72 -40.63
C GLU A 448 -27.13 -31.24 -40.93
N LEU A 449 -26.89 -30.89 -42.19
CA LEU A 449 -26.73 -29.51 -42.64
C LEU A 449 -28.03 -28.71 -42.54
N GLU A 450 -29.20 -29.26 -42.83
CA GLU A 450 -30.48 -28.60 -42.63
C GLU A 450 -30.74 -28.26 -41.18
N GLU A 451 -30.44 -29.22 -40.27
CA GLU A 451 -30.55 -29.02 -38.83
C GLU A 451 -29.57 -27.94 -38.37
N LEU A 452 -28.31 -27.93 -38.89
CA LEU A 452 -27.33 -26.91 -38.60
C LEU A 452 -27.75 -25.53 -39.12
N ILE A 453 -28.25 -25.43 -40.37
CA ILE A 453 -28.74 -24.18 -40.95
C ILE A 453 -29.88 -23.61 -40.11
N ALA A 454 -30.86 -24.44 -39.72
CA ALA A 454 -31.97 -24.01 -38.85
C ALA A 454 -31.48 -23.49 -37.51
N ARG A 455 -30.48 -24.14 -36.90
CA ARG A 455 -29.87 -23.70 -35.66
C ARG A 455 -29.11 -22.39 -35.82
N LEU A 456 -28.33 -22.23 -36.89
CA LEU A 456 -27.56 -21.00 -37.16
C LEU A 456 -28.51 -19.82 -37.47
N GLN A 457 -29.61 -20.05 -38.16
CA GLN A 457 -30.62 -19.04 -38.39
C GLN A 457 -31.28 -18.59 -37.10
N LEU A 458 -31.63 -19.55 -36.22
CA LEU A 458 -32.23 -19.25 -34.92
C LEU A 458 -31.32 -18.35 -34.09
N ILE A 459 -29.97 -18.56 -34.09
CA ILE A 459 -29.00 -17.71 -33.38
C ILE A 459 -29.00 -16.27 -33.94
N LEU A 460 -29.25 -16.09 -35.25
CA LEU A 460 -29.28 -14.77 -35.87
C LEU A 460 -30.61 -14.03 -35.64
N ASP A 461 -31.72 -14.76 -35.60
CA ASP A 461 -33.08 -14.23 -35.50
C ASP A 461 -33.54 -14.00 -34.06
N ASP A 462 -33.04 -14.79 -33.11
CA ASP A 462 -33.37 -14.68 -31.68
C ASP A 462 -32.19 -14.18 -30.85
N PRO A 463 -32.26 -12.92 -30.34
CA PRO A 463 -31.24 -12.36 -29.46
C PRO A 463 -30.99 -13.17 -28.17
N GLU A 464 -32.02 -13.83 -27.63
CA GLU A 464 -31.86 -14.63 -26.41
C GLU A 464 -31.07 -15.91 -26.68
N GLU A 465 -31.28 -16.55 -27.84
CA GLU A 465 -30.48 -17.68 -28.27
C GLU A 465 -29.02 -17.28 -28.51
N CYS A 466 -28.76 -16.12 -29.11
CA CYS A 466 -27.40 -15.58 -29.26
C CYS A 466 -26.72 -15.39 -27.90
N LYS A 467 -27.43 -14.80 -26.90
CA LYS A 467 -26.91 -14.66 -25.53
C LYS A 467 -26.61 -16.01 -24.90
N ARG A 468 -27.48 -16.99 -25.10
CA ARG A 468 -27.31 -18.35 -24.58
C ARG A 468 -26.05 -19.00 -25.15
N VAL A 469 -25.82 -18.89 -26.45
CA VAL A 469 -24.60 -19.42 -27.11
C VAL A 469 -23.35 -18.75 -26.57
N MET A 470 -23.37 -17.41 -26.45
CA MET A 470 -22.25 -16.66 -25.87
C MET A 470 -21.90 -17.13 -24.44
N LYS A 471 -22.91 -17.32 -23.59
CA LYS A 471 -22.70 -17.80 -22.21
C LYS A 471 -22.11 -19.21 -22.19
N LEU A 472 -22.62 -20.13 -22.99
CA LEU A 472 -22.07 -21.49 -23.09
C LEU A 472 -20.60 -21.50 -23.52
N GLU A 473 -20.20 -20.59 -24.42
CA GLU A 473 -18.79 -20.48 -24.84
C GLU A 473 -17.90 -19.91 -23.70
N LEU A 474 -18.40 -18.94 -22.92
CA LEU A 474 -17.69 -18.41 -21.78
C LEU A 474 -17.56 -19.45 -20.64
N GLU A 475 -18.63 -20.23 -20.43
CA GLU A 475 -18.64 -21.34 -19.46
C GLU A 475 -17.65 -22.43 -19.87
N GLU A 476 -17.57 -22.81 -21.17
CA GLU A 476 -16.57 -23.75 -21.69
C GLU A 476 -15.12 -23.27 -21.42
N VAL A 477 -14.86 -21.99 -21.61
CA VAL A 477 -13.56 -21.39 -21.33
C VAL A 477 -13.26 -21.44 -19.84
N LYS A 478 -14.27 -21.12 -18.98
CA LYS A 478 -14.15 -21.19 -17.52
C LYS A 478 -13.83 -22.61 -17.05
N GLU A 479 -14.53 -23.60 -17.57
CA GLU A 479 -14.35 -25.02 -17.19
C GLU A 479 -12.96 -25.53 -17.58
N LYS A 480 -12.45 -25.12 -18.75
CA LYS A 480 -11.15 -25.61 -19.26
C LYS A 480 -9.93 -24.91 -18.68
N PHE A 481 -10.05 -23.62 -18.36
CA PHE A 481 -8.90 -22.76 -18.01
C PHE A 481 -9.06 -22.01 -16.69
N GLY A 482 -10.22 -22.08 -16.04
CA GLY A 482 -10.44 -21.48 -14.74
C GLY A 482 -9.57 -22.12 -13.66
N ASP A 483 -9.01 -21.30 -12.79
CA ASP A 483 -8.23 -21.71 -11.64
C ASP A 483 -8.67 -20.93 -10.38
N VAL A 484 -8.14 -21.31 -9.24
CA VAL A 484 -8.41 -20.62 -7.98
C VAL A 484 -7.66 -19.29 -7.93
N ARG A 485 -8.23 -18.34 -7.20
CA ARG A 485 -7.61 -17.04 -6.90
C ARG A 485 -6.28 -17.24 -6.18
N ARG A 486 -5.24 -16.50 -6.60
CA ARG A 486 -3.92 -16.50 -5.97
C ARG A 486 -3.80 -15.42 -4.90
N THR A 487 -4.28 -14.20 -5.19
CA THR A 487 -4.20 -13.07 -4.28
C THR A 487 -5.33 -13.14 -3.25
N GLU A 488 -5.00 -13.20 -1.98
CA GLU A 488 -5.96 -13.19 -0.88
C GLU A 488 -6.39 -11.74 -0.56
N ILE A 489 -7.64 -11.57 -0.11
CA ILE A 489 -8.22 -10.26 0.18
C ILE A 489 -8.37 -10.13 1.70
N ILE A 490 -7.73 -9.12 2.28
CA ILE A 490 -7.92 -8.73 3.67
C ILE A 490 -8.79 -7.47 3.67
N PRO A 491 -10.11 -7.58 3.95
CA PRO A 491 -11.06 -6.48 3.81
C PRO A 491 -10.89 -5.39 4.86
N ASP A 492 -10.31 -5.72 6.01
CA ASP A 492 -10.26 -4.83 7.17
C ASP A 492 -8.97 -4.01 7.15
N GLU A 493 -9.17 -2.68 7.12
CA GLU A 493 -8.09 -1.69 7.23
C GLU A 493 -7.64 -1.48 8.69
N HIS A 494 -7.84 -2.42 9.58
CA HIS A 494 -7.16 -2.33 10.85
C HIS A 494 -5.65 -2.36 10.56
N GLU A 495 -5.11 -1.15 10.33
CA GLU A 495 -3.68 -0.95 10.47
C GLU A 495 -3.33 -1.54 11.83
N PHE A 496 -2.62 -2.63 11.85
CA PHE A 496 -1.93 -3.07 13.06
C PHE A 496 -1.08 -1.88 13.50
N ASN A 497 -1.61 -1.16 14.48
CA ASN A 497 -0.85 -0.08 15.07
C ASN A 497 0.35 -0.72 15.75
N ALA A 498 1.53 -0.17 15.54
CA ALA A 498 2.69 -0.62 16.32
C ALA A 498 2.42 -0.56 17.84
N GLU A 499 1.42 0.20 18.25
CA GLU A 499 0.91 0.29 19.62
C GLU A 499 0.34 -1.03 20.12
N ASP A 500 -0.28 -1.86 19.28
CA ASP A 500 -0.91 -3.13 19.64
C ASP A 500 0.12 -4.19 20.11
N PHE A 501 1.40 -3.99 19.76
CA PHE A 501 2.50 -4.90 20.10
C PHE A 501 3.33 -4.47 21.33
N TYR A 502 3.06 -3.28 21.86
CA TYR A 502 3.72 -2.81 23.07
C TYR A 502 2.68 -2.68 24.18
N PRO A 503 2.85 -3.36 25.31
CA PRO A 503 2.01 -3.10 26.48
C PRO A 503 2.14 -1.63 26.87
N ASN A 504 1.04 -1.02 27.30
CA ASN A 504 1.03 0.40 27.66
C ASN A 504 1.62 0.66 29.05
N ASP A 505 2.81 0.12 29.29
CA ASP A 505 3.49 0.19 30.60
C ASP A 505 3.96 1.61 30.93
N PRO A 506 3.97 1.97 32.20
CA PRO A 506 4.52 3.22 32.67
C PRO A 506 6.05 3.23 32.56
N VAL A 507 6.58 4.27 31.89
CA VAL A 507 8.01 4.46 31.64
C VAL A 507 8.46 5.85 32.08
N VAL A 508 9.74 5.99 32.34
CA VAL A 508 10.40 7.28 32.61
C VAL A 508 11.30 7.61 31.45
N ILE A 509 11.01 8.72 30.80
CA ILE A 509 11.85 9.26 29.72
C ILE A 509 12.87 10.21 30.35
N THR A 510 14.15 9.94 30.13
CA THR A 510 15.26 10.74 30.64
C THR A 510 15.99 11.39 29.48
N VAL A 511 16.21 12.70 29.56
CA VAL A 511 16.95 13.48 28.57
C VAL A 511 18.14 14.14 29.24
N SER A 512 19.32 13.98 28.68
CA SER A 512 20.55 14.63 29.15
C SER A 512 20.76 16.01 28.53
N HIS A 513 21.63 16.83 29.15
CA HIS A 513 22.00 18.17 28.66
C HIS A 513 22.62 18.15 27.27
N LEU A 514 23.36 17.11 26.92
CA LEU A 514 23.96 16.94 25.59
C LEU A 514 22.97 16.29 24.59
N GLY A 515 21.71 16.12 24.97
CA GLY A 515 20.65 15.63 24.07
C GLY A 515 20.62 14.11 23.88
N TYR A 516 21.06 13.33 24.86
CA TYR A 516 20.84 11.87 24.90
C TYR A 516 19.51 11.57 25.55
N ILE A 517 18.71 10.67 24.92
CA ILE A 517 17.39 10.27 25.40
C ILE A 517 17.33 8.76 25.56
N LYS A 518 16.63 8.33 26.58
CA LYS A 518 16.26 6.92 26.84
C LYS A 518 14.92 6.82 27.53
N ARG A 519 14.28 5.67 27.44
CA ARG A 519 13.18 5.26 28.32
C ARG A 519 13.65 4.18 29.27
N THR A 520 13.16 4.22 30.49
CA THR A 520 13.45 3.24 31.55
C THR A 520 12.13 2.85 32.17
N PRO A 521 11.85 1.55 32.42
CA PRO A 521 10.66 1.13 33.15
C PRO A 521 10.54 1.85 34.49
N LEU A 522 9.33 2.27 34.87
CA LEU A 522 9.11 2.99 36.13
C LEU A 522 9.49 2.14 37.33
N SER A 523 9.38 0.81 37.23
CA SER A 523 9.76 -0.16 38.27
C SER A 523 11.22 -0.07 38.72
N GLU A 524 12.13 0.45 37.91
CA GLU A 524 13.54 0.64 38.29
C GLU A 524 13.77 1.82 39.28
N PHE A 525 12.77 2.70 39.47
CA PHE A 525 12.88 3.88 40.33
C PHE A 525 12.18 3.67 41.66
N HIS A 526 12.94 3.32 42.72
CA HIS A 526 12.44 3.11 44.06
C HIS A 526 12.31 4.41 44.87
N GLU A 527 11.30 4.50 45.72
CA GLU A 527 11.10 5.62 46.64
C GLU A 527 12.18 5.65 47.76
N GLN A 528 12.68 6.83 48.10
CA GLN A 528 13.64 7.06 49.14
C GLN A 528 13.10 8.00 50.21
N ALA A 529 13.41 7.73 51.47
CA ALA A 529 13.01 8.56 52.58
C ALA A 529 13.76 9.93 52.56
N ARG A 530 13.19 10.92 53.26
CA ARG A 530 13.73 12.28 53.43
C ARG A 530 15.14 12.27 53.97
N GLY A 531 16.10 12.90 53.29
CA GLY A 531 17.52 12.96 53.68
C GLY A 531 18.37 11.82 53.10
N GLY A 532 17.86 11.02 52.20
CA GLY A 532 18.62 9.98 51.48
C GLY A 532 19.70 10.61 50.56
N VAL A 533 20.72 9.80 50.24
CA VAL A 533 21.86 10.20 49.42
C VAL A 533 21.53 10.30 47.92
N GLY A 534 20.35 9.81 47.50
CA GLY A 534 19.93 9.70 46.14
C GLY A 534 20.63 8.56 45.36
N SER A 535 20.04 8.16 44.21
CA SER A 535 20.65 7.17 43.35
C SER A 535 21.10 7.85 42.02
N LYS A 536 22.10 7.26 41.36
CA LYS A 536 22.60 7.76 40.08
C LYS A 536 21.58 7.48 38.97
N GLY A 537 21.01 8.51 38.36
CA GLY A 537 19.96 8.35 37.38
C GLY A 537 20.46 8.09 35.93
N ALA A 538 21.74 8.30 35.66
CA ALA A 538 22.40 7.95 34.39
C ALA A 538 23.93 8.02 34.57
N ASN A 539 24.68 7.20 33.82
CA ASN A 539 26.08 7.42 33.59
C ASN A 539 26.24 8.39 32.40
N THR A 540 26.63 9.62 32.73
CA THR A 540 26.83 10.66 31.73
C THR A 540 28.31 10.75 31.32
N ARG A 541 28.60 11.32 30.15
CA ARG A 541 29.95 11.69 29.71
C ARG A 541 30.48 12.83 30.62
N ASP A 542 31.80 13.06 30.63
CA ASP A 542 32.38 14.21 31.31
C ASP A 542 31.67 15.49 30.79
N LYS A 543 31.08 16.25 31.74
CA LYS A 543 30.27 17.47 31.52
C LYS A 543 28.82 17.28 31.07
N ASP A 544 28.27 16.05 30.96
CA ASP A 544 26.86 15.82 30.72
C ASP A 544 26.12 15.52 32.06
N PHE A 545 24.83 15.84 32.10
CA PHE A 545 23.94 15.55 33.22
C PHE A 545 22.50 15.39 32.78
N THR A 546 21.70 14.69 33.55
CA THR A 546 20.27 14.55 33.24
C THR A 546 19.56 15.87 33.45
N GLU A 547 18.99 16.44 32.39
CA GLU A 547 18.33 17.75 32.43
C GLU A 547 16.81 17.60 32.59
N TYR A 548 16.22 16.58 31.95
CA TYR A 548 14.77 16.36 32.00
C TYR A 548 14.43 14.92 32.33
N ILE A 549 13.37 14.76 33.14
CA ILE A 549 12.75 13.46 33.45
C ILE A 549 11.25 13.61 33.27
N TYR A 550 10.66 12.74 32.43
CA TYR A 550 9.23 12.75 32.15
C TYR A 550 8.63 11.37 32.39
N PRO A 551 7.66 11.22 33.32
CA PRO A 551 6.85 10.01 33.38
C PRO A 551 5.89 9.98 32.19
N ALA A 552 5.79 8.83 31.54
CA ALA A 552 4.95 8.61 30.37
C ALA A 552 4.49 7.15 30.32
N THR A 553 3.57 6.82 29.41
CA THR A 553 3.23 5.44 29.06
C THR A 553 3.67 5.16 27.62
N MET A 554 3.84 3.89 27.29
CA MET A 554 4.40 3.46 25.99
C MET A 554 3.64 4.00 24.77
N HIS A 555 2.32 4.10 24.83
CA HIS A 555 1.49 4.55 23.71
C HIS A 555 1.40 6.07 23.54
N GLN A 556 1.88 6.84 24.51
CA GLN A 556 1.81 8.30 24.46
C GLN A 556 2.76 8.85 23.39
N THR A 557 2.40 10.00 22.86
CA THR A 557 3.22 10.74 21.90
C THR A 557 3.97 11.85 22.61
N MET A 558 5.28 11.89 22.40
CA MET A 558 6.13 12.99 22.84
C MET A 558 6.32 13.99 21.69
N LEU A 559 6.02 15.26 21.95
CA LEU A 559 6.34 16.37 21.07
C LEU A 559 7.63 17.02 21.55
N PHE A 560 8.54 17.24 20.62
CA PHE A 560 9.86 17.81 20.85
C PHE A 560 9.91 19.21 20.22
N PHE A 561 10.15 20.23 21.02
CA PHE A 561 10.24 21.60 20.54
C PHE A 561 11.68 22.08 20.60
N THR A 562 12.20 22.54 19.46
CA THR A 562 13.58 23.02 19.35
C THR A 562 13.72 24.49 19.74
N LYS A 563 14.94 24.91 20.01
CA LYS A 563 15.28 26.33 20.29
C LYS A 563 14.85 27.24 19.16
N LYS A 564 14.99 26.80 17.92
CA LYS A 564 14.56 27.55 16.72
C LYS A 564 13.04 27.53 16.48
N GLY A 565 12.27 26.86 17.35
CA GLY A 565 10.83 26.84 17.32
C GLY A 565 10.21 25.83 16.36
N ARG A 566 10.87 24.71 16.07
CA ARG A 566 10.32 23.56 15.33
C ARG A 566 9.71 22.54 16.29
N CYS A 567 8.77 21.75 15.79
CA CYS A 567 8.14 20.64 16.49
C CYS A 567 8.36 19.33 15.76
N TYR A 568 8.77 18.29 16.49
CA TYR A 568 8.92 16.91 16.02
C TYR A 568 8.12 15.96 16.92
N TRP A 569 7.85 14.73 16.48
CA TRP A 569 7.05 13.72 17.17
C TRP A 569 7.80 12.41 17.31
N LEU A 570 7.65 11.74 18.44
CA LEU A 570 8.00 10.34 18.64
C LEU A 570 6.97 9.68 19.54
N LYS A 571 6.63 8.44 19.25
CA LYS A 571 5.93 7.60 20.21
C LYS A 571 6.88 7.15 21.32
N CYS A 572 6.36 7.00 22.56
CA CYS A 572 7.22 6.61 23.67
C CYS A 572 7.91 5.25 23.47
N TYR A 573 7.23 4.30 22.81
CA TYR A 573 7.81 3.01 22.45
C TYR A 573 8.95 3.09 21.41
N GLU A 574 9.03 4.15 20.62
CA GLU A 574 10.11 4.39 19.64
C GLU A 574 11.38 4.93 20.32
N ILE A 575 11.30 5.41 21.58
CA ILE A 575 12.44 5.87 22.34
C ILE A 575 13.23 4.65 22.81
N PRO A 576 14.55 4.59 22.59
CA PRO A 576 15.37 3.45 22.98
C PRO A 576 15.26 3.13 24.46
N GLU A 577 15.08 1.84 24.77
CA GLU A 577 15.12 1.34 26.14
C GLU A 577 16.54 1.36 26.69
N GLY A 578 16.67 1.62 27.95
CA GLY A 578 17.94 1.63 28.61
C GLY A 578 17.80 1.55 30.13
N ASP A 579 18.69 0.76 30.74
CA ASP A 579 18.78 0.65 32.18
C ASP A 579 18.99 2.02 32.83
N LYS A 580 18.74 2.12 34.11
CA LYS A 580 18.99 3.31 34.91
C LYS A 580 20.40 3.90 34.73
N THR A 581 21.41 3.07 34.47
CA THR A 581 22.81 3.47 34.32
C THR A 581 23.24 3.72 32.88
N SER A 582 22.44 3.35 31.87
CA SER A 582 22.79 3.53 30.46
C SER A 582 22.80 5.00 30.03
N LYS A 583 23.54 5.33 28.97
CA LYS A 583 23.67 6.70 28.45
C LYS A 583 22.51 7.13 27.55
N GLY A 584 21.75 6.18 27.00
CA GLY A 584 20.74 6.46 25.97
C GLY A 584 21.32 6.73 24.60
N ARG A 585 20.47 7.15 23.62
CA ARG A 585 20.86 7.55 22.26
C ARG A 585 20.71 9.05 22.05
N ALA A 586 21.53 9.63 21.19
CA ALA A 586 21.40 11.05 20.82
C ALA A 586 20.06 11.29 20.11
N ILE A 587 19.32 12.31 20.51
CA ILE A 587 18.03 12.71 19.92
C ILE A 587 18.15 12.96 18.43
N GLN A 588 19.29 13.49 17.99
CA GLN A 588 19.59 13.75 16.57
C GLN A 588 19.60 12.48 15.72
N ASN A 589 19.84 11.30 16.31
CA ASN A 589 19.75 10.01 15.61
C ASN A 589 18.31 9.47 15.51
N LEU A 590 17.38 10.01 16.28
CA LEU A 590 15.99 9.61 16.31
C LEU A 590 15.09 10.60 15.56
N LEU A 591 15.48 11.87 15.53
CA LEU A 591 14.73 12.96 14.91
C LEU A 591 15.61 13.66 13.88
N ASN A 592 15.06 14.00 12.74
CA ASN A 592 15.77 14.72 11.68
C ASN A 592 15.87 16.23 12.02
N ILE A 593 16.71 16.55 13.03
CA ILE A 593 16.94 17.91 13.54
C ILE A 593 18.18 18.49 12.86
N ASP A 594 18.13 19.77 12.48
CA ASP A 594 19.26 20.49 11.90
C ASP A 594 20.46 20.49 12.89
N ALA A 595 21.67 20.35 12.37
CA ALA A 595 22.88 20.21 13.19
C ALA A 595 23.16 21.41 14.14
N ASP A 596 22.60 22.58 13.83
CA ASP A 596 22.74 23.82 14.59
C ASP A 596 21.50 24.13 15.46
N ASP A 597 20.57 23.17 15.63
CA ASP A 597 19.41 23.30 16.49
C ASP A 597 19.44 22.24 17.59
N SER A 598 18.72 22.46 18.67
CA SER A 598 18.61 21.55 19.80
C SER A 598 17.23 21.58 20.43
N VAL A 599 16.79 20.44 20.94
CA VAL A 599 15.50 20.34 21.65
C VAL A 599 15.60 21.04 23.00
N ASN A 600 14.62 21.88 23.34
CA ASN A 600 14.61 22.65 24.57
C ASN A 600 13.32 22.47 25.38
N ALA A 601 12.25 21.98 24.79
CA ALA A 601 11.02 21.70 25.50
C ALA A 601 10.36 20.43 25.00
N PHE A 602 9.66 19.77 25.90
CA PHE A 602 9.04 18.48 25.67
C PHE A 602 7.58 18.56 26.15
N LEU A 603 6.68 17.95 25.38
CA LEU A 603 5.28 17.87 25.71
C LEU A 603 4.75 16.46 25.47
N ARG A 604 4.13 15.88 26.47
CA ARG A 604 3.46 14.59 26.41
C ARG A 604 1.99 14.79 26.01
N VAL A 605 1.51 14.02 25.02
CA VAL A 605 0.13 14.04 24.56
C VAL A 605 -0.43 12.62 24.57
N LYS A 606 -1.64 12.42 25.09
CA LYS A 606 -2.28 11.09 25.21
C LYS A 606 -2.48 10.43 23.86
N GLY A 607 -3.00 11.16 22.87
CA GLY A 607 -3.21 10.68 21.50
C GLY A 607 -3.46 11.84 20.53
N LEU A 608 -3.04 11.65 19.28
CA LEU A 608 -3.28 12.61 18.19
C LEU A 608 -4.39 12.14 17.22
N ASN A 609 -5.04 11.00 17.51
CA ASN A 609 -6.14 10.44 16.72
C ASN A 609 -7.53 10.81 17.27
N ASP A 610 -7.61 11.24 18.53
CA ASP A 610 -8.85 11.68 19.18
C ASP A 610 -9.22 13.11 18.72
N ILE A 611 -10.21 13.22 17.84
CA ILE A 611 -10.64 14.47 17.22
C ILE A 611 -11.19 15.45 18.26
N ASP A 612 -11.91 14.99 19.27
CA ASP A 612 -12.50 15.84 20.30
C ASP A 612 -11.44 16.35 21.24
N PHE A 613 -10.49 15.51 21.62
CA PHE A 613 -9.32 15.93 22.40
C PHE A 613 -8.51 17.01 21.67
N ILE A 614 -8.20 16.78 20.39
CA ILE A 614 -7.40 17.70 19.57
C ILE A 614 -8.06 19.08 19.41
N LYS A 615 -9.36 19.12 19.19
CA LYS A 615 -10.12 20.37 19.00
C LYS A 615 -10.27 21.20 20.27
N ASN A 616 -10.31 20.54 21.42
CA ASN A 616 -10.55 21.17 22.72
C ASN A 616 -9.27 21.56 23.48
N HIS A 617 -8.09 21.19 22.95
CA HIS A 617 -6.82 21.47 23.61
C HIS A 617 -5.94 22.41 22.81
N TYR A 618 -5.08 23.11 23.52
CA TYR A 618 -4.15 24.12 23.00
C TYR A 618 -2.75 23.89 23.54
N ILE A 619 -1.76 24.28 22.75
CA ILE A 619 -0.35 24.32 23.16
C ILE A 619 0.01 25.77 23.44
N VAL A 620 0.51 26.02 24.62
CA VAL A 620 0.97 27.34 25.05
C VAL A 620 2.49 27.30 25.20
N PHE A 621 3.15 28.24 24.55
CA PHE A 621 4.61 28.43 24.54
C PHE A 621 4.99 29.58 25.44
N ALA A 622 6.09 29.45 26.13
CA ALA A 622 6.76 30.56 26.83
C ALA A 622 8.20 30.68 26.35
N THR A 623 8.62 31.87 25.97
CA THR A 623 10.00 32.15 25.56
C THR A 623 10.81 32.85 26.65
N LYS A 624 12.13 32.77 26.54
CA LYS A 624 13.09 33.35 27.46
C LYS A 624 12.88 34.85 27.67
N ASN A 625 12.57 35.57 26.62
CA ASN A 625 12.35 37.03 26.66
C ASN A 625 10.91 37.40 27.07
N GLY A 626 10.10 36.47 27.57
CA GLY A 626 8.80 36.71 28.14
C GLY A 626 7.64 36.78 27.15
N THR A 627 7.79 36.21 25.95
CA THR A 627 6.70 36.05 24.98
C THR A 627 5.88 34.84 25.32
N VAL A 628 4.57 34.89 25.12
CA VAL A 628 3.64 33.77 25.25
C VAL A 628 2.85 33.63 23.96
N LYS A 629 2.61 32.39 23.55
CA LYS A 629 1.85 32.04 22.34
C LYS A 629 0.92 30.89 22.63
N LYS A 630 -0.33 30.95 22.15
CA LYS A 630 -1.32 29.86 22.22
C LYS A 630 -1.67 29.42 20.82
N THR A 631 -1.62 28.11 20.55
CA THR A 631 -1.93 27.48 19.26
C THR A 631 -2.82 26.26 19.49
N SER A 632 -3.83 26.00 18.63
CA SER A 632 -4.65 24.81 18.71
C SER A 632 -3.80 23.53 18.56
N LEU A 633 -4.10 22.49 19.34
CA LEU A 633 -3.45 21.18 19.22
C LEU A 633 -3.68 20.55 17.84
N GLU A 634 -4.83 20.82 17.22
CA GLU A 634 -5.14 20.38 15.84
C GLU A 634 -4.04 20.75 14.84
N ALA A 635 -3.39 21.90 15.02
CA ALA A 635 -2.28 22.32 14.17
C ALA A 635 -1.07 21.36 14.19
N TYR A 636 -1.01 20.46 15.18
CA TYR A 636 0.07 19.48 15.39
C TYR A 636 -0.40 18.02 15.28
N SER A 637 -1.65 17.80 14.85
CA SER A 637 -2.23 16.44 14.73
C SER A 637 -1.64 15.58 13.61
N ARG A 638 -0.93 16.19 12.65
CA ARG A 638 -0.33 15.49 11.51
C ARG A 638 1.19 15.48 11.61
N PRO A 639 1.80 14.40 12.14
CA PRO A 639 3.26 14.26 12.24
C PRO A 639 3.93 14.33 10.87
N ARG A 640 5.14 14.92 10.84
CA ARG A 640 6.02 14.95 9.67
C ARG A 640 7.44 14.65 10.09
N THR A 641 8.15 13.80 9.34
CA THR A 641 9.54 13.40 9.62
C THR A 641 10.50 14.57 9.70
N ASN A 642 10.31 15.60 8.87
CA ASN A 642 11.14 16.81 8.86
C ASN A 642 10.67 17.88 9.88
N GLY A 643 9.74 17.54 10.77
CA GLY A 643 9.17 18.49 11.72
C GLY A 643 8.33 19.60 11.06
N VAL A 644 7.69 20.40 11.89
CA VAL A 644 6.93 21.59 11.46
C VAL A 644 7.36 22.82 12.23
N ASN A 645 7.18 24.00 11.66
CA ASN A 645 7.38 25.25 12.37
C ASN A 645 6.29 25.41 13.45
N ALA A 646 6.68 25.57 14.70
CA ALA A 646 5.78 25.68 15.84
C ALA A 646 5.61 27.12 16.32
N ILE A 647 6.66 27.91 16.29
CA ILE A 647 6.68 29.34 16.66
C ILE A 647 7.83 30.02 15.91
N THR A 648 7.61 31.25 15.46
CA THR A 648 8.71 32.09 14.95
C THR A 648 9.40 32.78 16.12
N ILE A 649 10.66 32.46 16.32
CA ILE A 649 11.47 32.99 17.43
C ILE A 649 12.17 34.29 16.99
N ALA A 650 12.15 35.32 17.83
CA ALA A 650 12.92 36.55 17.61
C ALA A 650 14.41 36.28 17.84
N GLU A 651 15.27 37.12 17.23
CA GLU A 651 16.74 37.02 17.40
C GLU A 651 17.12 37.16 18.89
N GLY A 652 17.94 36.22 19.37
CA GLY A 652 18.37 36.15 20.78
C GLY A 652 17.32 35.62 21.77
N ASP A 653 16.15 35.17 21.31
CA ASP A 653 15.13 34.51 22.12
C ASP A 653 15.18 32.99 21.93
N GLU A 654 14.60 32.22 22.81
CA GLU A 654 14.48 30.76 22.73
C GLU A 654 13.20 30.27 23.44
N VAL A 655 12.68 29.11 23.04
CA VAL A 655 11.55 28.45 23.73
C VAL A 655 12.07 27.90 25.05
N VAL A 656 11.42 28.25 26.17
CA VAL A 656 11.78 27.79 27.52
C VAL A 656 10.84 26.70 28.01
N ASP A 657 9.54 26.87 27.80
CA ASP A 657 8.54 25.94 28.28
C ASP A 657 7.35 25.85 27.34
N VAL A 658 6.76 24.63 27.26
CA VAL A 658 5.59 24.37 26.43
C VAL A 658 4.58 23.56 27.27
N ARG A 659 3.33 23.98 27.29
CA ARG A 659 2.27 23.35 28.09
C ARG A 659 1.03 23.09 27.27
N LEU A 660 0.33 21.98 27.61
CA LEU A 660 -1.00 21.67 27.10
C LEU A 660 -2.04 22.36 27.98
N THR A 661 -3.06 22.97 27.35
CA THR A 661 -4.17 23.61 28.06
C THR A 661 -5.51 23.25 27.40
N ASN A 662 -6.61 23.39 28.12
CA ASN A 662 -7.97 23.07 27.67
C ASN A 662 -8.82 24.30 27.29
N GLY A 663 -8.21 25.48 27.16
CA GLY A 663 -8.90 26.72 26.82
C GLY A 663 -9.52 27.46 28.01
N LYS A 664 -9.49 26.88 29.21
CA LYS A 664 -10.07 27.48 30.44
C LYS A 664 -9.06 27.59 31.57
N ASN A 665 -7.81 27.28 31.33
CA ASN A 665 -6.78 27.23 32.33
C ASN A 665 -6.24 28.61 32.72
N LEU A 666 -5.63 28.68 33.89
CA LEU A 666 -4.89 29.82 34.40
C LEU A 666 -3.39 29.57 34.28
N LEU A 667 -2.63 30.57 33.91
CA LEU A 667 -1.20 30.47 33.63
C LEU A 667 -0.38 31.29 34.63
N ILE A 668 0.71 30.70 35.14
CA ILE A 668 1.70 31.44 35.92
C ILE A 668 3.06 31.32 35.22
N MET A 669 3.65 32.47 34.85
CA MET A 669 5.00 32.57 34.31
C MET A 669 5.94 33.17 35.35
N ALA A 670 7.12 32.61 35.57
CA ALA A 670 8.10 33.12 36.54
C ALA A 670 9.45 33.46 35.87
N ASN A 671 10.13 34.50 36.43
CA ASN A 671 11.43 34.91 35.97
C ASN A 671 12.58 34.58 36.98
N ARG A 672 13.82 34.67 36.53
CA ARG A 672 15.03 34.40 37.35
C ARG A 672 15.12 35.31 38.61
N ASN A 673 14.59 36.50 38.53
CA ASN A 673 14.59 37.48 39.62
C ASN A 673 13.49 37.22 40.68
N GLY A 674 12.85 36.00 40.61
CA GLY A 674 11.91 35.55 41.62
C GLY A 674 10.55 36.28 41.60
N ARG A 675 10.11 36.72 40.43
CA ARG A 675 8.76 37.31 40.20
C ARG A 675 7.93 36.34 39.36
N ALA A 676 6.59 36.39 39.55
CA ALA A 676 5.65 35.63 38.76
C ALA A 676 4.42 36.46 38.34
N VAL A 677 3.94 36.26 37.12
CA VAL A 677 2.69 36.85 36.58
C VAL A 677 1.66 35.71 36.49
N TYR A 678 0.47 35.96 37.03
CA TYR A 678 -0.67 35.07 37.05
C TYR A 678 -1.83 35.65 36.24
N PHE A 679 -2.21 34.96 35.16
CA PHE A 679 -3.23 35.47 34.21
C PHE A 679 -4.02 34.31 33.58
N ASP A 680 -5.19 34.69 33.00
CA ASP A 680 -6.07 33.78 32.30
C ASP A 680 -5.56 33.51 30.89
N GLU A 681 -5.53 32.22 30.43
CA GLU A 681 -5.09 31.86 29.11
C GLU A 681 -5.94 32.51 28.00
N ASN A 682 -7.22 32.89 28.28
CA ASN A 682 -8.07 33.56 27.29
C ASN A 682 -7.60 34.99 26.97
N THR A 683 -6.72 35.57 27.79
CA THR A 683 -6.05 36.82 27.46
C THR A 683 -5.02 36.67 26.34
N VAL A 684 -4.64 35.41 26.02
CA VAL A 684 -3.76 35.05 24.92
C VAL A 684 -4.61 34.52 23.76
N ARG A 685 -4.75 35.30 22.70
CA ARG A 685 -5.49 34.86 21.51
C ARG A 685 -4.84 33.63 20.86
N THR A 686 -5.66 32.75 20.30
CA THR A 686 -5.15 31.62 19.52
C THR A 686 -4.52 32.12 18.23
N LEU A 687 -3.30 31.69 17.95
CA LEU A 687 -2.46 32.07 16.82
C LEU A 687 -2.04 30.85 15.98
N GLY A 688 -1.81 31.04 14.70
CA GLY A 688 -1.24 30.01 13.82
C GLY A 688 0.20 29.64 14.18
N ARG A 689 0.70 28.51 13.67
CA ARG A 689 2.03 27.95 13.99
C ARG A 689 3.19 28.92 13.73
N THR A 690 3.12 29.72 12.67
CA THR A 690 4.17 30.65 12.23
C THR A 690 4.18 32.01 12.93
N ALA A 691 3.26 32.28 13.87
CA ALA A 691 3.22 33.53 14.59
C ALA A 691 4.29 33.60 15.69
N THR A 692 4.76 34.79 16.04
CA THR A 692 5.74 35.05 17.09
C THR A 692 5.17 35.01 18.50
N GLY A 693 3.88 35.31 18.67
CA GLY A 693 3.21 35.40 19.99
C GLY A 693 2.95 36.81 20.46
N VAL A 694 2.65 36.92 21.74
CA VAL A 694 2.36 38.21 22.42
C VAL A 694 3.13 38.30 23.75
N ARG A 695 3.31 39.50 24.28
CA ARG A 695 4.01 39.68 25.55
C ARG A 695 3.25 39.00 26.70
N GLY A 696 3.87 38.03 27.36
CA GLY A 696 3.36 37.33 28.54
C GLY A 696 3.82 37.95 29.85
N MET A 697 5.11 38.26 29.95
CA MET A 697 5.73 38.87 31.13
C MET A 697 6.69 40.00 30.73
N ARG A 698 6.81 41.08 31.56
CA ARG A 698 7.80 42.12 31.41
C ARG A 698 9.00 41.81 32.29
N LEU A 699 10.17 41.71 31.69
CA LEU A 699 11.45 41.49 32.38
C LEU A 699 12.10 42.81 32.78
N ASP A 700 12.91 42.81 33.83
CA ASP A 700 13.60 44.00 34.34
C ASP A 700 14.92 44.34 33.60
N GLY A 701 15.31 43.53 32.58
CA GLY A 701 16.56 43.72 31.83
C GLY A 701 17.76 43.00 32.48
N GLY A 702 18.94 43.16 31.88
CA GLY A 702 20.15 42.46 32.30
C GLY A 702 20.08 40.95 31.95
N ASP A 703 20.41 40.09 32.88
CA ASP A 703 20.34 38.63 32.73
C ASP A 703 18.99 38.03 33.20
N ASP A 704 17.94 38.88 33.38
CA ASP A 704 16.62 38.40 33.72
C ASP A 704 15.97 37.65 32.54
N ALA A 705 15.38 36.52 32.85
CA ALA A 705 14.78 35.63 31.84
C ALA A 705 13.63 34.83 32.47
N VAL A 706 12.67 34.40 31.65
CA VAL A 706 11.65 33.48 32.11
C VAL A 706 12.32 32.11 32.35
N VAL A 707 11.99 31.48 33.48
CA VAL A 707 12.52 30.14 33.86
C VAL A 707 11.51 29.04 33.71
N GLY A 708 10.23 29.35 33.53
CA GLY A 708 9.20 28.33 33.33
C GLY A 708 7.80 28.91 33.39
N MET A 709 6.87 28.10 32.96
CA MET A 709 5.44 28.37 32.96
C MET A 709 4.68 27.19 33.55
N ILE A 710 3.69 27.42 34.39
CA ILE A 710 2.79 26.39 34.90
C ILE A 710 1.35 26.65 34.47
N VAL A 711 0.59 25.61 34.31
CA VAL A 711 -0.84 25.62 34.09
C VAL A 711 -1.52 25.25 35.41
N VAL A 712 -2.39 26.08 35.89
CA VAL A 712 -3.21 25.85 37.10
C VAL A 712 -4.56 25.34 36.62
N ASN A 713 -4.90 24.11 36.99
CA ASN A 713 -6.19 23.49 36.71
C ASN A 713 -7.20 23.82 37.80
N ASP A 714 -6.79 23.69 39.05
CA ASP A 714 -7.60 23.92 40.22
C ASP A 714 -6.86 24.83 41.20
N PRO A 715 -7.25 26.14 41.36
CA PRO A 715 -6.58 27.07 42.26
C PRO A 715 -6.71 26.75 43.73
N GLU A 716 -7.70 25.91 44.12
CA GLU A 716 -7.97 25.60 45.52
C GLU A 716 -7.10 24.43 46.07
N THR A 717 -6.88 23.46 45.23
CA THR A 717 -6.13 22.26 45.59
C THR A 717 -4.66 22.33 45.23
N GLU A 718 -4.32 23.03 44.13
CA GLU A 718 -2.94 23.12 43.66
C GLU A 718 -2.16 24.23 44.38
N THR A 719 -0.87 23.98 44.55
CA THR A 719 0.07 24.93 45.15
C THR A 719 1.25 25.17 44.20
N VAL A 720 1.89 26.34 44.35
CA VAL A 720 3.05 26.73 43.52
C VAL A 720 4.32 26.37 44.28
N MET A 721 5.11 25.47 43.72
CA MET A 721 6.46 25.10 44.17
C MET A 721 7.50 25.86 43.38
N VAL A 722 8.42 26.53 44.06
CA VAL A 722 9.56 27.22 43.46
C VAL A 722 10.86 26.73 44.05
N VAL A 723 11.89 26.60 43.16
CA VAL A 723 13.23 26.11 43.55
C VAL A 723 14.29 27.02 42.97
N SER A 724 15.29 27.35 43.81
CA SER A 724 16.42 28.21 43.47
C SER A 724 17.70 27.43 43.17
N GLU A 725 18.67 28.05 42.56
CA GLU A 725 19.94 27.44 42.10
C GLU A 725 20.78 26.86 43.24
N THR A 726 20.68 27.42 44.42
CA THR A 726 21.43 26.92 45.59
C THR A 726 20.69 25.87 46.42
N GLY A 727 19.54 25.35 45.86
CA GLY A 727 18.77 24.28 46.50
C GLY A 727 17.80 24.71 47.60
N TYR A 728 17.44 26.01 47.65
CA TYR A 728 16.32 26.49 48.44
C TYR A 728 15.04 26.44 47.64
N GLY A 729 13.93 26.12 48.30
CA GLY A 729 12.62 26.12 47.65
C GLY A 729 11.49 26.27 48.67
N LYS A 730 10.32 26.51 48.16
CA LYS A 730 9.12 26.62 48.95
C LYS A 730 7.85 26.32 48.18
N ARG A 731 6.81 26.02 48.93
CA ARG A 731 5.47 25.79 48.46
C ARG A 731 4.56 26.95 48.92
N SER A 732 3.75 27.51 48.04
CA SER A 732 2.83 28.63 48.34
C SER A 732 1.44 28.35 47.73
N PHE A 733 0.37 28.85 48.36
CA PHE A 733 -0.97 28.75 47.75
C PHE A 733 -1.07 29.56 46.47
N VAL A 734 -1.84 29.06 45.50
CA VAL A 734 -2.15 29.80 44.24
C VAL A 734 -2.90 31.09 44.61
N ALA A 735 -3.77 31.06 45.58
CA ALA A 735 -4.54 32.22 46.05
C ALA A 735 -3.66 33.42 46.52
N ASP A 736 -2.41 33.15 46.98
CA ASP A 736 -1.45 34.20 47.31
C ASP A 736 -1.02 35.06 46.11
N TYR A 737 -1.24 34.55 44.86
CA TYR A 737 -0.87 35.22 43.64
C TYR A 737 -2.05 36.03 43.11
N ARG A 738 -1.87 37.35 42.97
CA ARG A 738 -2.90 38.21 42.41
C ARG A 738 -3.08 37.88 40.89
N LYS A 739 -4.29 37.52 40.47
CA LYS A 739 -4.65 37.40 39.06
C LYS A 739 -4.59 38.78 38.41
N THR A 740 -3.84 38.90 37.31
CA THR A 740 -3.61 40.16 36.56
C THR A 740 -3.73 39.88 35.06
N ASN A 741 -3.65 40.93 34.26
CA ASN A 741 -3.49 40.75 32.82
C ASN A 741 -2.05 40.33 32.49
N ARG A 742 -1.87 39.62 31.34
CA ARG A 742 -0.54 39.31 30.80
C ARG A 742 0.29 40.57 30.54
N GLY A 743 1.62 40.43 30.46
CA GLY A 743 2.53 41.53 30.13
C GLY A 743 2.92 42.43 31.32
N GLY A 744 2.51 42.11 32.56
CA GLY A 744 2.93 42.75 33.78
C GLY A 744 4.34 42.33 34.25
N LYS A 745 4.93 43.08 35.24
CA LYS A 745 6.17 42.73 35.92
C LYS A 745 6.00 41.57 36.92
N GLY A 746 4.78 41.23 37.32
CA GLY A 746 4.47 40.18 38.28
C GLY A 746 4.72 40.57 39.75
N VAL A 747 4.36 39.62 40.61
CA VAL A 747 4.53 39.69 42.05
C VAL A 747 5.72 38.84 42.50
N LYS A 748 6.31 39.14 43.69
CA LYS A 748 7.40 38.31 44.22
C LYS A 748 6.88 36.91 44.50
N THR A 749 7.59 35.88 43.96
CA THR A 749 7.33 34.47 44.22
C THR A 749 8.42 33.82 45.09
N LEU A 750 9.62 34.35 45.11
CA LEU A 750 10.73 33.99 45.96
C LEU A 750 11.51 35.24 46.32
N ASN A 751 11.96 35.35 47.60
CA ASN A 751 12.86 36.40 47.97
C ASN A 751 14.30 36.02 47.64
N ILE A 752 14.82 36.60 46.56
CA ILE A 752 16.17 36.34 46.03
C ILE A 752 17.18 37.07 46.91
N THR A 753 18.14 36.34 47.42
CA THR A 753 19.30 36.80 48.23
C THR A 753 20.54 36.03 47.84
N ASP A 754 21.74 36.44 48.24
CA ASP A 754 22.99 35.71 47.97
C ASP A 754 22.94 34.27 48.51
N LYS A 755 22.14 34.01 49.51
CA LYS A 755 21.94 32.69 50.14
C LYS A 755 21.05 31.79 49.27
N THR A 756 20.02 32.36 48.68
CA THR A 756 19.06 31.55 47.88
C THR A 756 19.50 31.43 46.44
N GLY A 757 20.31 32.33 45.92
CA GLY A 757 20.58 32.39 44.51
C GLY A 757 19.33 32.71 43.68
N LYS A 758 19.45 32.65 42.33
CA LYS A 758 18.36 32.95 41.40
C LYS A 758 17.33 31.82 41.29
N LEU A 759 16.13 32.12 40.86
CA LEU A 759 15.08 31.13 40.59
C LEU A 759 15.45 30.26 39.38
N VAL A 760 15.33 28.94 39.53
CA VAL A 760 15.62 27.95 38.46
C VAL A 760 14.33 27.27 37.96
N ALA A 761 13.39 26.96 38.86
CA ALA A 761 12.19 26.23 38.47
C ALA A 761 10.94 26.71 39.21
N ILE A 762 9.80 26.60 38.50
CA ILE A 762 8.45 26.73 39.04
C ILE A 762 7.62 25.51 38.62
N LYS A 763 6.89 24.90 39.56
CA LYS A 763 6.00 23.75 39.33
C LYS A 763 4.69 23.92 40.09
N ASN A 764 3.57 23.43 39.54
CA ASN A 764 2.31 23.26 40.26
C ASN A 764 2.33 21.85 40.91
N VAL A 765 2.00 21.79 42.18
CA VAL A 765 2.08 20.54 42.93
C VAL A 765 0.89 20.40 43.91
N THR A 766 0.51 19.14 44.18
CA THR A 766 -0.45 18.72 45.23
C THR A 766 0.26 17.85 46.27
N ASP A 767 -0.41 17.47 47.34
CA ASP A 767 0.14 16.59 48.37
C ASP A 767 0.48 15.19 47.86
N ASP A 768 -0.21 14.72 46.79
CA ASP A 768 0.00 13.43 46.12
C ASP A 768 1.18 13.45 45.13
N ASN A 769 1.99 14.48 45.13
CA ASN A 769 3.12 14.56 44.21
C ASN A 769 4.46 14.40 44.97
N ASP A 770 5.41 13.89 44.20
CA ASP A 770 6.82 13.91 44.58
C ASP A 770 7.58 14.89 43.72
N LEU A 771 8.60 15.50 44.31
CA LEU A 771 9.49 16.41 43.62
C LEU A 771 10.83 15.72 43.37
N MET A 772 11.23 15.63 42.10
CA MET A 772 12.54 15.12 41.73
C MET A 772 13.45 16.32 41.41
N ILE A 773 14.53 16.48 42.17
CA ILE A 773 15.50 17.56 42.02
C ILE A 773 16.82 16.96 41.57
N ILE A 774 17.40 17.51 40.48
CA ILE A 774 18.66 17.04 39.90
C ILE A 774 19.65 18.19 39.89
N ASN A 775 20.86 17.91 40.35
CA ASN A 775 21.97 18.88 40.29
C ASN A 775 22.83 18.69 39.01
N LYS A 776 23.72 19.63 38.70
CA LYS A 776 24.61 19.53 37.53
C LYS A 776 25.59 18.37 37.61
N SER A 777 25.91 17.83 38.77
CA SER A 777 26.73 16.62 38.93
C SER A 777 25.96 15.33 38.68
N GLY A 778 24.67 15.37 38.25
CA GLY A 778 23.85 14.20 37.94
C GLY A 778 23.24 13.47 39.13
N ILE A 779 23.30 14.05 40.35
CA ILE A 779 22.71 13.48 41.57
C ILE A 779 21.24 13.89 41.62
N ALA A 780 20.34 12.90 41.65
CA ALA A 780 18.91 13.09 41.76
C ALA A 780 18.42 12.74 43.19
N ILE A 781 17.53 13.57 43.72
CA ILE A 781 16.81 13.31 44.97
C ILE A 781 15.31 13.37 44.75
N ARG A 782 14.55 12.43 45.30
CA ARG A 782 13.09 12.38 45.27
C ARG A 782 12.56 12.77 46.66
N LEU A 783 11.65 13.73 46.73
CA LEU A 783 11.11 14.29 47.99
C LEU A 783 9.57 14.36 47.86
N ALA A 784 8.85 13.78 48.84
CA ALA A 784 7.39 13.91 48.87
C ALA A 784 6.96 15.38 49.12
N VAL A 785 6.05 15.90 48.31
CA VAL A 785 5.56 17.29 48.42
C VAL A 785 4.77 17.50 49.72
N ALA A 786 4.06 16.48 50.22
CA ALA A 786 3.35 16.51 51.50
C ALA A 786 4.26 16.90 52.72
N ASN A 787 5.58 16.61 52.64
CA ASN A 787 6.54 16.97 53.64
C ASN A 787 6.94 18.46 53.66
N PHE A 788 6.47 19.27 52.74
CA PHE A 788 6.75 20.70 52.71
C PHE A 788 5.55 21.49 53.17
N ARG A 789 5.78 22.25 54.25
CA ARG A 789 4.74 23.18 54.68
C ARG A 789 4.52 24.30 53.64
N VAL A 790 3.28 24.75 53.52
CA VAL A 790 2.93 25.89 52.69
C VAL A 790 3.40 27.18 53.37
N MET A 791 4.02 28.08 52.60
CA MET A 791 4.60 29.34 53.11
C MET A 791 4.19 30.51 52.20
N GLY A 792 4.10 31.71 52.76
CA GLY A 792 3.78 32.90 52.01
C GLY A 792 4.74 33.14 50.83
N ARG A 793 4.24 33.66 49.72
CA ARG A 793 4.95 33.81 48.41
C ARG A 793 6.22 34.67 48.44
N ALA A 794 6.40 35.56 49.41
CA ALA A 794 7.51 36.52 49.47
C ALA A 794 8.65 36.05 50.39
N THR A 795 8.62 34.80 50.94
CA THR A 795 9.64 34.24 51.82
C THR A 795 10.84 33.67 51.07
N GLN A 796 11.96 33.39 51.77
CA GLN A 796 13.17 32.79 51.20
C GLN A 796 13.06 31.26 50.99
N GLY A 797 12.07 30.60 51.62
CA GLY A 797 11.90 29.17 51.53
C GLY A 797 12.84 28.41 52.52
N VAL A 798 12.88 27.10 52.33
CA VAL A 798 13.70 26.15 53.12
C VAL A 798 14.71 25.43 52.23
N ARG A 799 15.76 24.86 52.80
CA ARG A 799 16.74 24.08 52.07
C ARG A 799 16.14 22.73 51.72
N LEU A 800 16.05 22.42 50.41
CA LEU A 800 15.52 21.16 49.91
C LEU A 800 16.63 20.11 49.76
N ILE A 801 17.77 20.53 49.30
CA ILE A 801 18.97 19.70 49.08
C ILE A 801 20.21 20.43 49.63
N ASN A 802 21.19 19.70 50.14
CA ASN A 802 22.44 20.27 50.62
C ASN A 802 23.53 20.19 49.52
N LEU A 803 23.81 21.30 48.88
CA LEU A 803 24.79 21.43 47.77
C LEU A 803 26.15 21.97 48.27
N SER A 804 26.29 22.31 49.60
CA SER A 804 27.45 23.02 50.13
C SER A 804 28.78 22.23 50.08
N LYS A 805 28.73 20.90 49.94
CA LYS A 805 29.94 20.06 49.90
C LYS A 805 30.66 20.05 48.56
N LYS A 806 30.05 20.49 47.45
CA LYS A 806 30.57 20.38 46.09
C LYS A 806 30.49 21.64 45.25
N ASN A 807 30.08 22.78 45.79
CA ASN A 807 29.80 24.01 45.00
C ASN A 807 28.90 23.76 43.78
N ASP A 808 27.91 22.89 43.91
CA ASP A 808 27.02 22.45 42.87
C ASP A 808 25.73 23.28 42.82
N VAL A 809 25.06 23.29 41.71
CA VAL A 809 23.81 24.02 41.51
C VAL A 809 22.72 23.09 40.96
N ILE A 810 21.46 23.45 41.20
CA ILE A 810 20.32 22.72 40.67
C ILE A 810 20.29 22.90 39.13
N ALA A 811 20.17 21.77 38.42
CA ALA A 811 20.03 21.71 36.98
C ALA A 811 18.56 21.62 36.53
N SER A 812 17.79 20.69 37.12
CA SER A 812 16.38 20.45 36.76
C SER A 812 15.53 20.05 37.95
N VAL A 813 14.23 20.35 37.86
CA VAL A 813 13.22 19.97 38.86
C VAL A 813 11.99 19.41 38.14
N CYS A 814 11.60 18.18 38.46
CA CYS A 814 10.45 17.49 37.91
C CYS A 814 9.43 17.12 38.97
N LYS A 815 8.16 17.04 38.54
CA LYS A 815 7.04 16.54 39.34
C LYS A 815 6.73 15.11 38.97
N VAL A 816 6.57 14.20 39.92
CA VAL A 816 6.17 12.81 39.75
C VAL A 816 4.96 12.54 40.67
N LYS A 817 4.01 11.72 40.25
CA LYS A 817 2.91 11.30 41.15
C LYS A 817 3.38 10.22 42.13
N THR A 818 2.84 10.21 43.35
CA THR A 818 3.31 9.40 44.47
C THR A 818 2.80 7.95 44.40
N SER A 819 1.75 7.59 43.64
CA SER A 819 1.10 6.29 43.73
C SER A 819 1.07 5.48 42.42
N ASP A 820 1.23 4.16 42.56
CA ASP A 820 0.98 3.12 41.60
C ASP A 820 -0.51 3.02 41.15
N LYS A 821 -1.38 3.92 41.59
CA LYS A 821 -2.81 3.98 41.32
C LYS A 821 -3.17 4.62 39.96
N GLU A 822 -2.20 5.06 39.17
CA GLU A 822 -2.52 5.56 37.80
C GLU A 822 -2.93 4.44 36.82
N ALA A 823 -2.65 3.18 37.12
CA ALA A 823 -3.15 2.08 36.31
C ALA A 823 -4.64 1.78 36.57
N GLU A 824 -5.13 1.99 37.81
CA GLU A 824 -6.54 1.73 38.16
C GLU A 824 -7.49 2.90 37.88
N LEU A 825 -7.01 4.14 37.75
CA LEU A 825 -7.86 5.31 37.47
C LEU A 825 -8.14 5.55 35.94
N ASN A 826 -7.39 4.92 35.06
CA ASN A 826 -7.67 5.00 33.61
C ASN A 826 -8.67 3.95 33.11
N GLU A 827 -9.01 2.94 33.90
CA GLU A 827 -10.06 1.95 33.57
C GLU A 827 -11.46 2.38 34.05
N ASN A 828 -11.56 3.33 34.99
CA ASN A 828 -12.86 3.72 35.59
C ASN A 828 -13.47 5.01 35.07
N ASP A 829 -12.83 5.72 34.13
CA ASP A 829 -13.36 6.94 33.52
C ASP A 829 -14.08 6.71 32.17
N GLU A 830 -14.25 5.46 31.74
CA GLU A 830 -14.94 5.10 30.48
C GLU A 830 -16.24 4.27 30.66
N GLU A 831 -16.81 4.11 31.87
CA GLU A 831 -18.15 3.50 32.02
C GLU A 831 -19.21 4.51 32.51
N ASN A 832 -19.92 5.08 31.52
CA ASN A 832 -21.36 5.24 31.33
C ASN A 832 -22.21 5.92 32.43
N PRO A 833 -22.80 7.08 32.16
CA PRO A 833 -23.96 7.55 32.93
C PRO A 833 -25.27 7.18 32.24
N ASN A 834 -25.83 6.03 32.54
CA ASN A 834 -27.28 5.81 32.59
C ASN A 834 -27.63 4.37 32.92
N ASN A 835 -28.06 4.10 34.15
CA ASN A 835 -29.35 3.49 34.47
C ASN A 835 -29.46 3.30 35.97
N GLY A 836 -30.45 4.04 36.48
CA GLY A 836 -30.89 3.88 37.84
C GLY A 836 -31.75 2.61 38.05
N VAL A 837 -31.96 2.36 39.32
CA VAL A 837 -32.94 1.54 39.99
C VAL A 837 -32.42 0.25 40.64
N MET A 838 -32.32 0.35 41.96
CA MET A 838 -32.36 -0.74 42.95
C MET A 838 -33.69 -1.56 42.85
N PRO A 839 -33.83 -2.74 43.46
CA PRO A 839 -33.75 -2.94 44.92
C PRO A 839 -33.19 -4.30 45.42
N THR A 840 -32.68 -4.24 46.69
CA THR A 840 -32.86 -5.14 47.87
C THR A 840 -33.08 -6.63 47.69
N ASP A 841 -32.32 -7.52 48.34
CA ASP A 841 -32.55 -8.18 49.63
C ASP A 841 -31.52 -9.29 49.87
N GLU A 842 -30.91 -9.20 51.01
CA GLU A 842 -30.70 -10.08 52.20
C GLU A 842 -30.43 -11.57 52.03
N GLN A 843 -29.48 -11.96 52.93
CA GLN A 843 -29.28 -13.25 53.59
C GLN A 843 -28.48 -14.32 52.84
N GLY A 844 -27.52 -14.95 53.37
CA GLY A 844 -27.02 -15.15 54.73
C GLY A 844 -26.15 -16.40 54.74
N VAL A 845 -25.10 -16.34 55.55
CA VAL A 845 -24.56 -17.40 56.42
C VAL A 845 -23.74 -18.57 55.83
N ALA A 846 -22.49 -18.56 56.12
CA ALA A 846 -21.67 -19.38 56.99
C ALA A 846 -20.95 -20.63 56.51
N ASN A 847 -19.63 -20.63 56.81
CA ASN A 847 -18.80 -21.74 57.31
C ASN A 847 -18.62 -23.00 56.45
N ALA A 848 -17.50 -23.61 56.29
CA ALA A 848 -16.39 -23.91 57.18
C ALA A 848 -15.28 -24.67 56.40
N THR A 849 -14.05 -24.39 56.80
CA THR A 849 -12.91 -25.29 57.03
C THR A 849 -12.94 -26.74 56.54
N ASN A 850 -11.91 -27.20 55.80
CA ASN A 850 -10.94 -28.12 56.43
C ASN A 850 -9.77 -28.46 55.50
N GLU A 851 -8.62 -28.47 56.15
CA GLU A 851 -7.36 -29.10 55.79
C GLU A 851 -7.50 -30.59 55.50
N THR A 852 -6.68 -31.15 54.65
CA THR A 852 -5.82 -32.31 55.10
C THR A 852 -4.73 -32.57 54.04
N GLN A 853 -3.53 -32.65 54.56
CA GLN A 853 -2.28 -33.22 54.06
C GLN A 853 -2.43 -34.70 53.71
N ILE A 854 -1.51 -35.27 52.93
CA ILE A 854 -0.54 -36.34 53.29
C ILE A 854 0.02 -36.99 51.98
N GLU A 855 1.32 -36.93 51.84
CA GLU A 855 2.37 -37.94 51.57
C GLU A 855 2.08 -38.99 50.46
N GLY A 856 2.94 -39.40 49.60
CA GLY A 856 4.37 -39.64 49.65
C GLY A 856 4.68 -40.92 48.90
N ASN A 857 5.89 -41.09 48.45
CA ASN A 857 6.66 -42.27 48.00
C ASN A 857 6.77 -42.50 46.49
N GLU A 858 7.95 -42.29 45.95
CA GLU A 858 9.18 -43.11 45.88
C GLU A 858 9.02 -44.46 45.18
N ALA A 859 9.82 -44.66 44.21
CA ALA A 859 10.77 -45.73 43.89
C ALA A 859 10.54 -46.23 42.44
N ASN A 860 11.47 -46.11 41.61
CA ASN A 860 12.79 -46.77 41.39
C ASN A 860 12.77 -47.81 40.26
N ASP A 861 13.87 -47.87 39.59
CA ASP A 861 14.47 -48.94 38.74
C ASP A 861 13.87 -49.15 37.33
N GLY A 862 14.60 -49.16 36.33
CA GLY A 862 16.04 -49.46 36.07
C GLY A 862 16.17 -50.15 34.73
N VAL A 863 17.32 -49.91 34.11
CA VAL A 863 18.06 -50.86 33.26
C VAL A 863 17.79 -50.92 31.75
N GLU A 864 18.75 -50.31 30.99
CA GLU A 864 19.67 -50.90 29.99
C GLU A 864 19.11 -51.57 28.73
N GLY A 865 19.81 -51.23 27.65
CA GLY A 865 20.08 -52.12 26.51
C GLY A 865 20.09 -51.36 25.17
N GLU A 866 21.22 -50.77 24.84
CA GLU A 866 22.19 -51.17 23.80
C GLU A 866 21.58 -51.67 22.46
N ALA A 867 21.97 -50.95 21.47
CA ALA A 867 22.88 -51.20 20.34
C ALA A 867 22.22 -51.56 19.02
N ASP A 868 22.65 -50.91 18.11
CA ASP A 868 23.45 -51.19 16.90
C ASP A 868 22.68 -51.10 15.54
N ALA A 869 23.12 -50.18 14.79
CA ALA A 869 23.88 -50.15 13.53
C ALA A 869 23.17 -50.55 12.23
N THR A 870 23.47 -49.75 11.30
CA THR A 870 23.67 -49.94 9.83
C THR A 870 22.44 -50.24 8.96
N GLU A 871 22.12 -49.38 8.00
CA GLU A 871 22.65 -49.06 6.67
C GLU A 871 22.16 -47.69 6.20
#